data_887efd0e05f456757da3cdfe76a0feab
#
_entry.id   887efd0e05f456757da3cdfe76a0feab
#
_cell.length_a   1.000
_cell.length_b   1.000
_cell.length_c   1.000
_cell.angle_alpha   90.00
_cell.angle_beta   90.00
_cell.angle_gamma   90.00
#
_symmetry.space_group_name_H-M   'P 1'
#
loop_
_entity.id
_entity.type
_entity.pdbx_description
1 polymer ?
#
loop_
_entity_poly.entity_id
_entity_poly.type
_entity_poly.pdbx_seq_one_letter_code
_entity_poly.pdbx_strand_id
1 'polypeptide(L)'
;MFLLLFFCIFASKTVIFVSKFSYLSVIMNISSVISRRLGLGEKQVQAVIGLLHEGATIPFIARYRKERTGSLDELQIAAIEAENTKLEELERRKQTVLATIEEQGQLTPELRRRIDECEDSVELEDIYLPYKPHRKTRADKAREAGLQPLADLLLKQDPRTDCRREAQRYGKPDETLQGARDIIAEQISMDERSRNAVRREFAYTAMIRTKEIKQLTAQRAQEAANYREYFAVDEPLKRISSHRLLAIRRAETEGFVRVDISCDQEKALDKLARLWLHNNSNAAYEVEQAMEDSYKRLLKPAIETEFAASSKQKADAEAIRVFAANLRQLLLENPLGQKRVLALDPGFRTGCKLVCLSAQGDLLYHSVICPHPPVNKRAEAETILLKALHDYCIEAIAIGNGTASRETEAFVREVLQSSNQKSSNLQINETIPVFVVSENGASVYSASKIGREEFPDEDVTVRGAVSIGRRLMDPLAELVKIDPKSIGVGQYQHDVDQAELKRSLDQTVESVVNYVGVDVNTASKHLLTYISGVGPVVAQNIVNYRAEHGSFPDRRALLNVPKMGAKTFEQCAGFLRIAGGTNPLDNTAVHPERYAVAARLQQAKMSGREVRLEDFVSEEVGLPTLQDIWRELDKPSRDPRNQIEEFRFSEAVHSIDDLQEGMSLPGIVTNISNFGAFVDMGIHKDGLIHVSQLRGKTLALHQHLTVEVLSIDRERNRISLKPANS
;
A
#
# COMPACT_ATOMS: atom_id res chain seq x y z
N MET A 1 40.07 21.23 40.95
CA MET A 1 38.68 21.26 40.50
C MET A 1 38.51 21.81 39.06
N PHE A 2 39.21 22.88 38.65
CA PHE A 2 39.14 23.42 37.27
C PHE A 2 39.71 22.48 36.18
N LEU A 3 40.77 21.71 36.45
CA LEU A 3 41.34 20.76 35.45
C LEU A 3 40.41 19.56 35.18
N LEU A 4 39.68 19.06 36.15
CA LEU A 4 38.71 17.97 35.96
C LEU A 4 37.48 18.40 35.15
N LEU A 5 37.01 19.62 35.32
CA LEU A 5 35.90 20.16 34.46
C LEU A 5 36.35 20.34 33.00
N PHE A 6 37.57 20.77 32.75
CA PHE A 6 38.14 20.92 31.40
C PHE A 6 38.31 19.55 30.71
N PHE A 7 38.73 18.53 31.44
CA PHE A 7 38.81 17.16 30.89
C PHE A 7 37.44 16.54 30.58
N CYS A 8 36.41 16.76 31.41
CA CYS A 8 35.05 16.30 31.16
C CYS A 8 34.41 17.00 29.97
N ILE A 9 34.63 18.31 29.79
CA ILE A 9 34.09 19.08 28.64
C ILE A 9 34.82 18.69 27.35
N PHE A 10 36.13 18.41 27.42
CA PHE A 10 36.89 17.94 26.25
C PHE A 10 36.54 16.50 25.89
N ALA A 11 36.37 15.60 26.85
CA ALA A 11 35.92 14.24 26.62
C ALA A 11 34.49 14.19 26.06
N SER A 12 33.58 15.01 26.57
CA SER A 12 32.21 15.07 26.03
C SER A 12 32.15 15.66 24.60
N LYS A 13 32.98 16.68 24.31
CA LYS A 13 33.06 17.22 22.93
C LYS A 13 33.73 16.24 21.96
N THR A 14 34.73 15.48 22.41
CA THR A 14 35.42 14.48 21.58
C THR A 14 34.52 13.28 21.33
N VAL A 15 33.75 12.82 22.30
CA VAL A 15 32.71 11.75 22.12
C VAL A 15 31.62 12.20 21.19
N ILE A 16 31.12 13.46 21.30
CA ILE A 16 30.12 14.02 20.39
C ILE A 16 30.69 14.19 18.97
N PHE A 17 31.96 14.55 18.85
CA PHE A 17 32.62 14.72 17.54
C PHE A 17 32.88 13.36 16.86
N VAL A 18 33.34 12.35 17.61
CA VAL A 18 33.55 10.97 17.11
C VAL A 18 32.20 10.34 16.72
N SER A 19 31.14 10.54 17.52
CA SER A 19 29.82 10.04 17.21
C SER A 19 29.23 10.72 15.95
N LYS A 20 29.42 12.02 15.77
CA LYS A 20 29.01 12.74 14.54
C LYS A 20 29.79 12.31 13.30
N PHE A 21 31.08 12.04 13.43
CA PHE A 21 31.92 11.60 12.30
C PHE A 21 31.57 10.17 11.87
N SER A 22 31.33 9.26 12.84
CA SER A 22 30.84 7.91 12.58
C SER A 22 29.45 7.94 11.94
N TYR A 23 28.56 8.79 12.41
CA TYR A 23 27.23 8.98 11.87
C TYR A 23 27.23 9.51 10.42
N LEU A 24 28.08 10.50 10.12
CA LEU A 24 28.23 11.04 8.77
C LEU A 24 28.81 9.99 7.79
N SER A 25 29.76 9.17 8.23
CA SER A 25 30.31 8.11 7.38
C SER A 25 29.28 7.02 7.05
N VAL A 26 28.41 6.67 8.01
CA VAL A 26 27.30 5.73 7.82
C VAL A 26 26.29 6.29 6.82
N ILE A 27 25.89 7.57 6.96
CA ILE A 27 24.96 8.21 6.01
C ILE A 27 25.55 8.27 4.60
N MET A 28 26.84 8.57 4.46
CA MET A 28 27.49 8.60 3.14
C MET A 28 27.53 7.22 2.50
N ASN A 29 27.73 6.15 3.28
CA ASN A 29 27.67 4.79 2.78
C ASN A 29 26.24 4.41 2.36
N ILE A 30 25.25 4.67 3.22
CA ILE A 30 23.84 4.41 2.94
C ILE A 30 23.37 5.14 1.66
N SER A 31 23.71 6.42 1.51
CA SER A 31 23.31 7.20 0.33
C SER A 31 23.91 6.68 -0.96
N SER A 32 25.14 6.21 -0.94
CA SER A 32 25.79 5.59 -2.11
C SER A 32 25.10 4.28 -2.51
N VAL A 33 24.75 3.44 -1.53
CA VAL A 33 24.02 2.19 -1.78
C VAL A 33 22.63 2.47 -2.37
N ILE A 34 21.87 3.41 -1.80
CA ILE A 34 20.54 3.80 -2.30
C ILE A 34 20.64 4.38 -3.71
N SER A 35 21.61 5.26 -3.95
CA SER A 35 21.89 5.84 -5.27
C SER A 35 22.05 4.76 -6.34
N ARG A 36 22.86 3.75 -6.06
CA ARG A 36 23.09 2.61 -6.96
C ARG A 36 21.85 1.73 -7.17
N ARG A 37 21.09 1.45 -6.08
CA ARG A 37 19.88 0.60 -6.14
C ARG A 37 18.75 1.25 -6.91
N LEU A 38 18.53 2.55 -6.71
CA LEU A 38 17.43 3.30 -7.33
C LEU A 38 17.81 4.00 -8.63
N GLY A 39 19.11 4.02 -9.01
CA GLY A 39 19.57 4.72 -10.20
C GLY A 39 19.44 6.24 -10.11
N LEU A 40 19.53 6.82 -8.91
CA LEU A 40 19.40 8.24 -8.63
C LEU A 40 20.76 8.87 -8.33
N GLY A 41 20.87 10.19 -8.46
CA GLY A 41 22.09 10.91 -8.12
C GLY A 41 22.38 10.88 -6.62
N GLU A 42 23.61 10.56 -6.21
CA GLU A 42 23.98 10.45 -4.80
C GLU A 42 23.72 11.74 -3.99
N LYS A 43 24.00 12.89 -4.59
CA LYS A 43 23.71 14.22 -3.97
C LYS A 43 22.20 14.42 -3.74
N GLN A 44 21.37 13.93 -4.65
CA GLN A 44 19.91 14.00 -4.52
C GLN A 44 19.44 13.12 -3.35
N VAL A 45 19.97 11.90 -3.27
CA VAL A 45 19.66 10.97 -2.17
C VAL A 45 20.09 11.53 -0.82
N GLN A 46 21.31 12.09 -0.73
CA GLN A 46 21.82 12.73 0.48
C GLN A 46 20.93 13.92 0.91
N ALA A 47 20.50 14.75 -0.04
CA ALA A 47 19.63 15.88 0.24
C ALA A 47 18.26 15.42 0.78
N VAL A 48 17.68 14.36 0.21
CA VAL A 48 16.42 13.80 0.68
C VAL A 48 16.56 13.21 2.09
N ILE A 49 17.58 12.38 2.34
CA ILE A 49 17.84 11.80 3.68
C ILE A 49 18.03 12.90 4.72
N GLY A 50 18.80 13.96 4.38
CA GLY A 50 18.97 15.11 5.26
C GLY A 50 17.66 15.81 5.59
N LEU A 51 16.80 16.06 4.60
CA LEU A 51 15.49 16.69 4.81
C LEU A 51 14.55 15.81 5.64
N LEU A 52 14.55 14.49 5.42
CA LEU A 52 13.76 13.55 6.22
C LEU A 52 14.22 13.52 7.70
N HIS A 53 15.54 13.54 7.94
CA HIS A 53 16.10 13.64 9.30
C HIS A 53 15.81 15.00 9.96
N GLU A 54 15.71 16.07 9.17
CA GLU A 54 15.19 17.35 9.64
C GLU A 54 13.70 17.27 9.99
N GLY A 55 13.01 16.14 9.67
CA GLY A 55 11.60 15.89 9.90
C GLY A 55 10.68 16.56 8.89
N ALA A 56 11.17 16.81 7.68
CA ALA A 56 10.33 17.22 6.56
C ALA A 56 9.55 16.01 6.01
N THR A 57 8.31 16.25 5.60
CA THR A 57 7.43 15.21 5.05
C THR A 57 7.67 15.04 3.54
N ILE A 58 7.31 13.87 3.00
CA ILE A 58 7.45 13.56 1.57
C ILE A 58 6.75 14.58 0.68
N PRO A 59 5.46 14.95 0.90
CA PRO A 59 4.78 15.95 0.07
C PRO A 59 5.45 17.32 0.10
N PHE A 60 5.94 17.74 1.28
CA PHE A 60 6.65 19.01 1.42
C PHE A 60 7.98 19.02 0.64
N ILE A 61 8.77 17.96 0.74
CA ILE A 61 10.03 17.82 0.01
C ILE A 61 9.78 17.85 -1.50
N ALA A 62 8.84 17.04 -2.00
CA ALA A 62 8.54 16.93 -3.42
C ALA A 62 8.05 18.25 -4.02
N ARG A 63 7.28 19.04 -3.27
CA ARG A 63 6.67 20.26 -3.79
C ARG A 63 7.50 21.51 -3.57
N TYR A 64 8.12 21.66 -2.39
CA TYR A 64 8.75 22.93 -1.97
C TYR A 64 10.27 22.88 -1.80
N ARG A 65 10.92 21.74 -2.05
CA ARG A 65 12.39 21.57 -1.95
C ARG A 65 13.00 21.00 -3.23
N LYS A 66 12.37 21.29 -4.39
CA LYS A 66 12.75 20.78 -5.72
C LYS A 66 14.21 21.09 -6.07
N GLU A 67 14.70 22.28 -5.78
CA GLU A 67 16.06 22.71 -6.06
C GLU A 67 17.09 21.89 -5.27
N ARG A 68 16.79 21.54 -4.01
CA ARG A 68 17.68 20.71 -3.17
C ARG A 68 17.72 19.27 -3.62
N THR A 69 16.59 18.74 -4.12
CA THR A 69 16.43 17.33 -4.50
C THR A 69 16.61 17.07 -5.99
N GLY A 70 16.80 18.11 -6.82
CA GLY A 70 16.85 17.97 -8.26
C GLY A 70 15.51 17.52 -8.86
N SER A 71 14.40 18.00 -8.32
CA SER A 71 13.02 17.76 -8.77
C SER A 71 12.58 16.29 -8.69
N LEU A 72 13.05 15.55 -7.69
CA LEU A 72 12.53 14.20 -7.42
C LEU A 72 11.03 14.27 -7.07
N ASP A 73 10.28 13.30 -7.58
CA ASP A 73 8.86 13.17 -7.30
C ASP A 73 8.57 12.45 -5.96
N GLU A 74 7.31 12.45 -5.53
CA GLU A 74 6.90 11.82 -4.28
C GLU A 74 7.21 10.32 -4.23
N LEU A 75 7.12 9.60 -5.37
CA LEU A 75 7.39 8.17 -5.43
C LEU A 75 8.88 7.88 -5.26
N GLN A 76 9.73 8.69 -5.88
CA GLN A 76 11.19 8.59 -5.75
C GLN A 76 11.63 8.90 -4.32
N ILE A 77 11.06 9.93 -3.69
CA ILE A 77 11.36 10.30 -2.31
C ILE A 77 10.90 9.20 -1.33
N ALA A 78 9.70 8.66 -1.53
CA ALA A 78 9.19 7.53 -0.74
C ALA A 78 10.06 6.28 -0.90
N ALA A 79 10.57 5.99 -2.10
CA ALA A 79 11.48 4.89 -2.35
C ALA A 79 12.82 5.09 -1.61
N ILE A 80 13.36 6.31 -1.59
CA ILE A 80 14.57 6.65 -0.80
C ILE A 80 14.31 6.44 0.69
N GLU A 81 13.18 6.92 1.23
CA GLU A 81 12.81 6.73 2.64
C GLU A 81 12.72 5.23 3.01
N ALA A 82 12.04 4.43 2.17
CA ALA A 82 11.89 3.01 2.39
C ALA A 82 13.22 2.25 2.38
N GLU A 83 14.11 2.55 1.42
CA GLU A 83 15.43 1.94 1.36
C GLU A 83 16.35 2.43 2.50
N ASN A 84 16.26 3.71 2.88
CA ASN A 84 17.00 4.24 4.03
C ASN A 84 16.60 3.50 5.33
N THR A 85 15.31 3.32 5.57
CA THR A 85 14.79 2.58 6.74
C THR A 85 15.34 1.15 6.78
N LYS A 86 15.31 0.42 5.63
CA LYS A 86 15.84 -0.95 5.55
C LYS A 86 17.35 -1.00 5.83
N LEU A 87 18.11 -0.05 5.30
CA LEU A 87 19.57 -0.01 5.52
C LEU A 87 19.92 0.39 6.94
N GLU A 88 19.17 1.28 7.57
CA GLU A 88 19.33 1.60 8.99
C GLU A 88 19.01 0.40 9.89
N GLU A 89 18.00 -0.40 9.54
CA GLU A 89 17.70 -1.65 10.23
C GLU A 89 18.83 -2.68 10.05
N LEU A 90 19.38 -2.78 8.83
CA LEU A 90 20.54 -3.62 8.56
C LEU A 90 21.74 -3.20 9.39
N GLU A 91 22.06 -1.90 9.46
CA GLU A 91 23.16 -1.40 10.28
C GLU A 91 22.96 -1.68 11.78
N ARG A 92 21.75 -1.51 12.30
CA ARG A 92 21.44 -1.92 13.68
C ARG A 92 21.63 -3.42 13.89
N ARG A 93 21.26 -4.24 12.91
CA ARG A 93 21.44 -5.68 12.95
C ARG A 93 22.92 -6.06 12.93
N LYS A 94 23.76 -5.43 12.08
CA LYS A 94 25.21 -5.61 12.05
C LYS A 94 25.83 -5.35 13.42
N GLN A 95 25.46 -4.26 14.11
CA GLN A 95 25.96 -3.94 15.43
C GLN A 95 25.63 -5.05 16.45
N THR A 96 24.41 -5.58 16.41
CA THR A 96 24.01 -6.71 17.26
C THR A 96 24.83 -7.97 16.97
N VAL A 97 25.05 -8.28 15.71
CA VAL A 97 25.85 -9.43 15.27
C VAL A 97 27.30 -9.29 15.72
N LEU A 98 27.91 -8.12 15.48
CA LEU A 98 29.29 -7.82 15.91
C LEU A 98 29.45 -7.97 17.42
N ALA A 99 28.55 -7.41 18.22
CA ALA A 99 28.58 -7.52 19.67
C ALA A 99 28.50 -8.98 20.13
N THR A 100 27.62 -9.79 19.55
CA THR A 100 27.47 -11.21 19.91
C THR A 100 28.73 -12.03 19.60
N ILE A 101 29.35 -11.79 18.43
CA ILE A 101 30.56 -12.51 18.02
C ILE A 101 31.76 -12.05 18.88
N GLU A 102 31.81 -10.76 19.24
CA GLU A 102 32.87 -10.22 20.12
C GLU A 102 32.78 -10.79 21.55
N GLU A 103 31.56 -10.90 22.11
CA GLU A 103 31.32 -11.57 23.41
C GLU A 103 31.78 -13.04 23.41
N GLN A 104 31.72 -13.73 22.27
CA GLN A 104 32.23 -15.09 22.10
C GLN A 104 33.76 -15.16 21.91
N GLY A 105 34.42 -14.01 21.77
CA GLY A 105 35.85 -13.94 21.51
C GLY A 105 36.27 -14.43 20.12
N GLN A 106 35.33 -14.48 19.17
CA GLN A 106 35.59 -15.04 17.83
C GLN A 106 35.63 -13.96 16.71
N LEU A 107 35.56 -12.67 17.08
CA LEU A 107 35.58 -11.59 16.12
C LEU A 107 36.99 -11.30 15.61
N THR A 108 37.26 -11.70 14.37
CA THR A 108 38.51 -11.37 13.67
C THR A 108 38.40 -10.07 12.89
N PRO A 109 39.52 -9.36 12.60
CA PRO A 109 39.48 -8.14 11.78
C PRO A 109 38.86 -8.35 10.36
N GLU A 110 39.13 -9.54 9.78
CA GLU A 110 38.58 -9.90 8.48
C GLU A 110 37.07 -10.13 8.55
N LEU A 111 36.55 -10.82 9.56
CA LEU A 111 35.16 -11.05 9.80
C LEU A 111 34.39 -9.71 10.03
N ARG A 112 35.00 -8.82 10.86
CA ARG A 112 34.46 -7.47 11.07
C ARG A 112 34.30 -6.73 9.74
N ARG A 113 35.36 -6.70 8.91
CA ARG A 113 35.32 -6.05 7.60
C ARG A 113 34.23 -6.62 6.70
N ARG A 114 34.07 -7.94 6.63
CA ARG A 114 33.01 -8.60 5.86
C ARG A 114 31.61 -8.22 6.34
N ILE A 115 31.39 -8.13 7.64
CA ILE A 115 30.12 -7.70 8.23
C ILE A 115 29.85 -6.22 7.89
N ASP A 116 30.86 -5.35 8.04
CA ASP A 116 30.74 -3.93 7.78
C ASP A 116 30.43 -3.64 6.29
N GLU A 117 31.06 -4.38 5.37
CA GLU A 117 30.87 -4.24 3.92
C GLU A 117 29.56 -4.91 3.40
N CYS A 118 28.90 -5.76 4.20
CA CYS A 118 27.69 -6.45 3.79
C CYS A 118 26.52 -5.48 3.57
N GLU A 119 25.83 -5.59 2.42
CA GLU A 119 24.69 -4.73 2.04
C GLU A 119 23.36 -5.50 1.99
N ASP A 120 23.39 -6.80 2.29
CA ASP A 120 22.22 -7.69 2.20
C ASP A 120 21.97 -8.40 3.52
N SER A 121 20.72 -8.43 3.95
CA SER A 121 20.33 -9.04 5.21
C SER A 121 20.47 -10.56 5.21
N VAL A 122 20.29 -11.21 4.06
CA VAL A 122 20.42 -12.67 3.92
C VAL A 122 21.88 -13.05 4.00
N GLU A 123 22.75 -12.30 3.34
CA GLU A 123 24.21 -12.48 3.42
C GLU A 123 24.72 -12.28 4.87
N LEU A 124 24.22 -11.24 5.57
CA LEU A 124 24.56 -11.00 6.98
C LEU A 124 24.15 -12.17 7.87
N GLU A 125 22.95 -12.72 7.71
CA GLU A 125 22.51 -13.88 8.49
C GLU A 125 23.30 -15.14 8.15
N ASP A 126 23.76 -15.34 6.90
CA ASP A 126 24.63 -16.44 6.51
C ASP A 126 26.03 -16.31 7.18
N ILE A 127 26.62 -15.11 7.21
CA ILE A 127 27.87 -14.83 7.91
C ILE A 127 27.72 -15.09 9.41
N TYR A 128 26.58 -14.71 9.99
CA TYR A 128 26.29 -14.87 11.41
C TYR A 128 25.94 -16.32 11.81
N LEU A 129 25.47 -17.14 10.89
CA LEU A 129 24.92 -18.48 11.18
C LEU A 129 25.81 -19.36 12.01
N PRO A 130 27.16 -19.45 11.80
CA PRO A 130 28.08 -20.25 12.62
C PRO A 130 28.20 -19.78 14.07
N TYR A 131 27.91 -18.51 14.33
CA TYR A 131 28.08 -17.85 15.65
C TYR A 131 26.75 -17.69 16.39
N LYS A 132 25.64 -18.01 15.71
CA LYS A 132 24.29 -17.81 16.26
C LYS A 132 24.01 -18.80 17.39
N PRO A 133 23.66 -18.34 18.60
CA PRO A 133 23.27 -19.24 19.68
C PRO A 133 22.08 -20.13 19.25
N HIS A 134 22.22 -21.42 19.39
CA HIS A 134 21.22 -22.42 19.04
C HIS A 134 21.01 -23.49 20.11
N ARG A 135 19.93 -24.23 20.04
CA ARG A 135 19.70 -25.40 20.87
C ARG A 135 20.67 -26.52 20.46
N LYS A 136 21.06 -27.36 21.43
CA LYS A 136 21.96 -28.52 21.17
C LYS A 136 21.44 -29.34 19.96
N THR A 137 22.30 -29.39 18.94
CA THR A 137 22.06 -30.15 17.71
C THR A 137 22.54 -31.62 17.87
N ARG A 138 22.34 -32.45 16.83
CA ARG A 138 22.95 -33.77 16.76
C ARG A 138 24.46 -33.68 16.62
N ALA A 139 24.94 -32.70 15.87
CA ALA A 139 26.36 -32.45 15.70
C ALA A 139 27.02 -32.02 17.02
N ASP A 140 26.39 -31.18 17.86
CA ASP A 140 26.93 -30.81 19.18
C ASP A 140 27.07 -32.02 20.09
N LYS A 141 26.07 -32.92 20.10
CA LYS A 141 26.18 -34.19 20.87
C LYS A 141 27.31 -35.05 20.37
N ALA A 142 27.56 -35.10 19.08
CA ALA A 142 28.64 -35.85 18.49
C ALA A 142 30.02 -35.20 18.82
N ARG A 143 30.11 -33.87 18.86
CA ARG A 143 31.32 -33.13 19.30
C ARG A 143 31.60 -33.39 20.78
N GLU A 144 30.56 -33.33 21.62
CA GLU A 144 30.68 -33.66 23.04
C GLU A 144 31.15 -35.13 23.27
N ALA A 145 30.77 -36.04 22.37
CA ALA A 145 31.27 -37.41 22.37
C ALA A 145 32.71 -37.56 21.79
N GLY A 146 33.35 -36.45 21.42
CA GLY A 146 34.74 -36.43 20.92
C GLY A 146 34.90 -36.87 19.47
N LEU A 147 33.84 -36.81 18.62
CA LEU A 147 33.85 -37.33 17.25
C LEU A 147 34.36 -36.30 16.20
N GLN A 148 34.70 -35.06 16.58
CA GLN A 148 35.22 -34.06 15.67
C GLN A 148 36.47 -34.53 14.88
N PRO A 149 37.51 -35.17 15.52
CA PRO A 149 38.65 -35.64 14.77
C PRO A 149 38.33 -36.71 13.72
N LEU A 150 37.30 -37.54 13.98
CA LEU A 150 36.83 -38.51 12.98
C LEU A 150 36.15 -37.79 11.79
N ALA A 151 35.33 -36.79 12.04
CA ALA A 151 34.71 -35.97 10.99
C ALA A 151 35.79 -35.28 10.14
N ASP A 152 36.78 -34.69 10.74
CA ASP A 152 37.90 -34.02 10.05
C ASP A 152 38.75 -34.99 9.23
N LEU A 153 38.91 -36.26 9.69
CA LEU A 153 39.59 -37.31 8.95
C LEU A 153 38.77 -37.72 7.71
N LEU A 154 37.47 -37.90 7.84
CA LEU A 154 36.58 -38.24 6.72
C LEU A 154 36.57 -37.15 5.66
N LEU A 155 36.58 -35.89 6.05
CA LEU A 155 36.60 -34.73 5.13
C LEU A 155 37.88 -34.66 4.30
N LYS A 156 39.00 -35.24 4.74
CA LYS A 156 40.24 -35.33 3.94
C LYS A 156 40.10 -36.28 2.76
N GLN A 157 39.17 -37.23 2.83
CA GLN A 157 38.86 -38.21 1.76
C GLN A 157 40.12 -38.96 1.27
N ASP A 158 41.05 -39.30 2.20
CA ASP A 158 42.22 -40.10 1.80
C ASP A 158 41.78 -41.52 1.40
N PRO A 159 42.10 -42.00 0.18
CA PRO A 159 41.70 -43.33 -0.30
C PRO A 159 42.21 -44.49 0.57
N ARG A 160 43.23 -44.24 1.41
CA ARG A 160 43.82 -45.25 2.30
C ARG A 160 43.11 -45.39 3.64
N THR A 161 42.15 -44.51 3.89
CA THR A 161 41.42 -44.49 5.17
C THR A 161 40.42 -45.63 5.23
N ASP A 162 40.62 -46.52 6.22
CA ASP A 162 39.61 -47.50 6.62
C ASP A 162 38.66 -46.82 7.65
N CYS A 163 37.58 -46.26 7.14
CA CYS A 163 36.60 -45.50 7.93
C CYS A 163 36.05 -46.29 9.10
N ARG A 164 35.85 -47.60 8.93
CA ARG A 164 35.25 -48.46 9.95
C ARG A 164 36.23 -48.76 11.07
N ARG A 165 37.50 -48.98 10.73
CA ARG A 165 38.58 -49.17 11.67
C ARG A 165 38.88 -47.89 12.49
N GLU A 166 38.89 -46.76 11.83
CA GLU A 166 39.10 -45.47 12.53
C GLU A 166 37.92 -45.16 13.47
N ALA A 167 36.68 -45.44 13.03
CA ALA A 167 35.49 -45.25 13.86
C ALA A 167 35.48 -46.14 15.13
N GLN A 168 36.04 -47.37 15.06
CA GLN A 168 36.16 -48.27 16.22
C GLN A 168 36.94 -47.67 17.37
N ARG A 169 37.85 -46.71 17.13
CA ARG A 169 38.64 -46.03 18.17
C ARG A 169 37.78 -45.16 19.11
N TYR A 170 36.57 -44.78 18.64
CA TYR A 170 35.69 -43.89 19.36
C TYR A 170 34.45 -44.61 19.91
N GLY A 171 34.25 -45.86 19.55
CA GLY A 171 33.09 -46.66 19.99
C GLY A 171 32.56 -47.64 18.95
N LYS A 172 31.26 -47.88 18.96
CA LYS A 172 30.62 -48.71 17.91
C LYS A 172 30.71 -48.00 16.55
N PRO A 173 31.28 -48.63 15.51
CA PRO A 173 31.57 -47.97 14.24
C PRO A 173 30.35 -47.29 13.60
N ASP A 174 29.19 -47.94 13.57
CA ASP A 174 28.02 -47.40 12.90
C ASP A 174 27.43 -46.15 13.63
N GLU A 175 27.48 -46.15 14.99
CA GLU A 175 27.06 -45.01 15.81
C GLU A 175 28.07 -43.84 15.70
N THR A 176 29.36 -44.10 15.69
CA THR A 176 30.41 -43.08 15.60
C THR A 176 30.52 -42.50 14.21
N LEU A 177 30.37 -43.29 13.13
CA LEU A 177 30.27 -42.79 11.76
C LEU A 177 29.02 -41.92 11.56
N GLN A 178 27.87 -42.28 12.17
CA GLN A 178 26.69 -41.46 12.12
C GLN A 178 26.91 -40.11 12.82
N GLY A 179 27.56 -40.10 13.99
CA GLY A 179 27.92 -38.87 14.68
C GLY A 179 28.88 -37.98 13.87
N ALA A 180 29.90 -38.59 13.23
CA ALA A 180 30.79 -37.85 12.34
C ALA A 180 30.06 -37.29 11.13
N ARG A 181 29.14 -38.05 10.51
CA ARG A 181 28.25 -37.55 9.43
C ARG A 181 27.37 -36.41 9.89
N ASP A 182 26.80 -36.44 11.09
CA ASP A 182 26.03 -35.35 11.66
C ASP A 182 26.84 -34.06 11.80
N ILE A 183 28.14 -34.15 12.21
CA ILE A 183 29.06 -33.00 12.26
C ILE A 183 29.29 -32.44 10.83
N ILE A 184 29.65 -33.34 9.88
CA ILE A 184 29.91 -32.95 8.48
C ILE A 184 28.67 -32.31 7.84
N ALA A 185 27.48 -32.88 8.06
CA ALA A 185 26.23 -32.36 7.55
C ALA A 185 25.94 -30.94 8.05
N GLU A 186 26.22 -30.66 9.32
CA GLU A 186 26.09 -29.33 9.88
C GLU A 186 27.13 -28.35 9.30
N GLN A 187 28.39 -28.75 9.15
CA GLN A 187 29.41 -27.93 8.49
C GLN A 187 29.03 -27.57 7.06
N ILE A 188 28.52 -28.53 6.26
CA ILE A 188 28.02 -28.31 4.90
C ILE A 188 26.88 -27.30 4.91
N SER A 189 25.95 -27.41 5.87
CA SER A 189 24.79 -26.52 5.94
C SER A 189 25.12 -25.08 6.36
N MET A 190 26.23 -24.90 7.10
CA MET A 190 26.72 -23.59 7.55
C MET A 190 27.67 -22.96 6.52
N ASP A 191 28.21 -23.75 5.58
CA ASP A 191 29.12 -23.23 4.54
C ASP A 191 28.32 -22.33 3.56
N GLU A 192 28.78 -21.10 3.44
CA GLU A 192 28.17 -20.08 2.57
C GLU A 192 28.13 -20.50 1.09
N ARG A 193 29.16 -21.19 0.59
CA ARG A 193 29.22 -21.67 -0.80
C ARG A 193 28.14 -22.70 -1.06
N SER A 194 27.92 -23.60 -0.10
CA SER A 194 26.88 -24.64 -0.14
C SER A 194 25.48 -24.00 -0.15
N ARG A 195 25.24 -23.05 0.75
CA ARG A 195 23.97 -22.30 0.81
C ARG A 195 23.73 -21.56 -0.50
N ASN A 196 24.71 -20.85 -1.02
CA ASN A 196 24.62 -20.10 -2.25
C ASN A 196 24.44 -21.02 -3.49
N ALA A 197 25.04 -22.21 -3.50
CA ALA A 197 24.84 -23.18 -4.59
C ALA A 197 23.39 -23.68 -4.63
N VAL A 198 22.81 -24.04 -3.48
CA VAL A 198 21.41 -24.47 -3.37
C VAL A 198 20.45 -23.31 -3.64
N ARG A 199 20.71 -22.10 -3.08
CA ARG A 199 19.92 -20.90 -3.30
C ARG A 199 19.83 -20.53 -4.80
N ARG A 200 20.95 -20.62 -5.54
CA ARG A 200 20.96 -20.42 -6.98
C ARG A 200 20.09 -21.45 -7.69
N GLU A 201 20.09 -22.72 -7.26
CA GLU A 201 19.23 -23.73 -7.87
C GLU A 201 17.76 -23.43 -7.62
N PHE A 202 17.38 -23.05 -6.38
CA PHE A 202 16.02 -22.58 -6.09
C PHE A 202 15.62 -21.39 -6.97
N ALA A 203 16.48 -20.39 -7.13
CA ALA A 203 16.19 -19.21 -7.95
C ALA A 203 15.88 -19.56 -9.43
N TYR A 204 16.45 -20.63 -9.95
CA TYR A 204 16.27 -21.02 -11.36
C TYR A 204 15.16 -22.06 -11.57
N THR A 205 15.04 -23.03 -10.66
CA THR A 205 14.22 -24.24 -10.90
C THR A 205 13.12 -24.45 -9.86
N ALA A 206 13.00 -23.57 -8.86
CA ALA A 206 11.97 -23.77 -7.83
C ALA A 206 10.57 -23.81 -8.42
N MET A 207 9.85 -24.88 -8.06
CA MET A 207 8.45 -25.11 -8.37
C MET A 207 7.62 -24.91 -7.10
N ILE A 208 6.46 -24.29 -7.22
CA ILE A 208 5.42 -24.31 -6.20
C ILE A 208 4.41 -25.40 -6.55
N ARG A 209 4.20 -26.30 -5.62
CA ARG A 209 3.26 -27.43 -5.75
C ARG A 209 2.25 -27.40 -4.62
N THR A 210 1.01 -27.70 -4.95
CA THR A 210 -0.05 -27.81 -3.97
C THR A 210 -0.67 -29.20 -3.97
N LYS A 211 -1.15 -29.62 -2.81
CA LYS A 211 -1.92 -30.84 -2.65
C LYS A 211 -3.15 -30.57 -1.78
N GLU A 212 -4.30 -31.05 -2.22
CA GLU A 212 -5.56 -30.96 -1.49
C GLU A 212 -5.46 -31.68 -0.13
N ILE A 213 -6.03 -31.09 0.91
CA ILE A 213 -6.24 -31.72 2.22
C ILE A 213 -7.63 -32.35 2.23
N LYS A 214 -7.69 -33.68 2.08
CA LYS A 214 -8.95 -34.45 1.90
C LYS A 214 -9.76 -34.65 3.17
N GLN A 215 -9.15 -34.51 4.36
CA GLN A 215 -9.82 -34.70 5.64
C GLN A 215 -10.49 -33.43 6.14
N LEU A 216 -11.59 -33.04 5.50
CA LEU A 216 -12.39 -31.87 5.86
C LEU A 216 -13.79 -32.29 6.33
N THR A 217 -14.39 -31.51 7.25
CA THR A 217 -15.82 -31.63 7.58
C THR A 217 -16.67 -31.19 6.39
N ALA A 218 -17.95 -31.65 6.34
CA ALA A 218 -18.83 -31.31 5.21
C ALA A 218 -18.96 -29.80 4.94
N GLN A 219 -19.04 -28.99 6.00
CA GLN A 219 -19.09 -27.54 5.89
C GLN A 219 -17.81 -26.97 5.28
N ARG A 220 -16.63 -27.37 5.77
CA ARG A 220 -15.33 -26.92 5.24
C ARG A 220 -15.07 -27.42 3.82
N ALA A 221 -15.63 -28.58 3.43
CA ALA A 221 -15.55 -29.06 2.06
C ALA A 221 -16.32 -28.16 1.07
N GLN A 222 -17.41 -27.54 1.52
CA GLN A 222 -18.15 -26.54 0.73
C GLN A 222 -17.35 -25.24 0.59
N GLU A 223 -16.70 -24.77 1.66
CA GLU A 223 -15.81 -23.62 1.63
C GLU A 223 -14.59 -23.86 0.73
N ALA A 224 -14.00 -25.06 0.81
CA ALA A 224 -12.87 -25.50 -0.01
C ALA A 224 -13.19 -25.52 -1.51
N ALA A 225 -14.46 -25.62 -1.89
CA ALA A 225 -14.88 -25.60 -3.29
C ALA A 225 -14.44 -24.30 -4.03
N ASN A 226 -14.33 -23.18 -3.32
CA ASN A 226 -13.86 -21.92 -3.86
C ASN A 226 -12.36 -21.95 -4.25
N TYR A 227 -11.61 -22.93 -3.73
CA TYR A 227 -10.16 -23.07 -3.93
C TYR A 227 -9.80 -24.23 -4.85
N ARG A 228 -10.75 -24.85 -5.57
CA ARG A 228 -10.53 -26.02 -6.45
C ARG A 228 -9.43 -25.80 -7.47
N GLU A 229 -9.29 -24.60 -7.99
CA GLU A 229 -8.26 -24.22 -8.98
C GLU A 229 -6.83 -24.31 -8.39
N TYR A 230 -6.70 -24.37 -7.06
CA TYR A 230 -5.43 -24.41 -6.33
C TYR A 230 -5.12 -25.77 -5.70
N PHE A 231 -5.95 -26.81 -5.90
CA PHE A 231 -5.72 -28.12 -5.29
C PHE A 231 -4.56 -28.90 -5.88
N ALA A 232 -4.22 -28.66 -7.14
CA ALA A 232 -3.17 -29.36 -7.86
C ALA A 232 -2.36 -28.38 -8.76
N VAL A 233 -1.76 -27.38 -8.12
CA VAL A 233 -0.85 -26.45 -8.80
C VAL A 233 0.53 -27.09 -8.92
N ASP A 234 1.17 -26.96 -10.08
CA ASP A 234 2.57 -27.30 -10.34
C ASP A 234 3.14 -26.28 -11.32
N GLU A 235 3.72 -25.21 -10.79
CA GLU A 235 4.17 -24.06 -11.58
C GLU A 235 5.55 -23.58 -11.12
N PRO A 236 6.36 -23.00 -12.03
CA PRO A 236 7.60 -22.34 -11.65
C PRO A 236 7.34 -21.14 -10.72
N LEU A 237 7.93 -21.15 -9.53
CA LEU A 237 7.78 -20.08 -8.53
C LEU A 237 8.13 -18.69 -9.11
N LYS A 238 9.09 -18.63 -10.02
CA LYS A 238 9.53 -17.40 -10.69
C LYS A 238 8.46 -16.79 -11.61
N ARG A 239 7.50 -17.58 -12.09
CA ARG A 239 6.48 -17.17 -13.09
C ARG A 239 5.09 -17.01 -12.51
N ILE A 240 4.86 -17.46 -11.30
CA ILE A 240 3.55 -17.36 -10.68
C ILE A 240 3.20 -15.88 -10.45
N SER A 241 1.97 -15.52 -10.78
CA SER A 241 1.48 -14.16 -10.55
C SER A 241 1.17 -13.91 -9.08
N SER A 242 1.34 -12.68 -8.61
CA SER A 242 1.19 -12.31 -7.21
C SER A 242 -0.19 -12.65 -6.65
N HIS A 243 -1.27 -12.36 -7.38
CA HIS A 243 -2.63 -12.69 -6.94
C HIS A 243 -2.85 -14.20 -6.78
N ARG A 244 -2.27 -15.02 -7.69
CA ARG A 244 -2.36 -16.49 -7.61
C ARG A 244 -1.57 -17.03 -6.43
N LEU A 245 -0.39 -16.48 -6.17
CA LEU A 245 0.40 -16.84 -4.99
C LEU A 245 -0.34 -16.49 -3.70
N LEU A 246 -0.93 -15.30 -3.61
CA LEU A 246 -1.72 -14.88 -2.45
C LEU A 246 -2.94 -15.79 -2.23
N ALA A 247 -3.65 -16.17 -3.29
CA ALA A 247 -4.77 -17.13 -3.21
C ALA A 247 -4.33 -18.49 -2.69
N ILE A 248 -3.19 -19.03 -3.17
CA ILE A 248 -2.61 -20.28 -2.69
C ILE A 248 -2.24 -20.19 -1.20
N ARG A 249 -1.60 -19.08 -0.79
CA ARG A 249 -1.22 -18.85 0.61
C ARG A 249 -2.43 -18.71 1.52
N ARG A 250 -3.52 -18.09 1.05
CA ARG A 250 -4.79 -18.05 1.77
C ARG A 250 -5.35 -19.47 1.93
N ALA A 251 -5.43 -20.26 0.84
CA ALA A 251 -5.90 -21.63 0.89
C ALA A 251 -5.05 -22.52 1.83
N GLU A 252 -3.74 -22.27 1.92
CA GLU A 252 -2.85 -22.94 2.88
C GLU A 252 -3.15 -22.55 4.33
N THR A 253 -3.27 -21.24 4.59
CA THR A 253 -3.60 -20.70 5.93
C THR A 253 -4.96 -21.19 6.43
N GLU A 254 -5.93 -21.27 5.53
CA GLU A 254 -7.25 -21.83 5.83
C GLU A 254 -7.25 -23.37 5.91
N GLY A 255 -6.14 -24.03 5.56
CA GLY A 255 -5.96 -25.47 5.69
C GLY A 255 -6.69 -26.30 4.64
N PHE A 256 -6.88 -25.77 3.44
CA PHE A 256 -7.46 -26.49 2.30
C PHE A 256 -6.41 -27.14 1.40
N VAL A 257 -5.22 -26.58 1.35
CA VAL A 257 -4.09 -27.13 0.60
C VAL A 257 -2.83 -27.19 1.44
N ARG A 258 -1.91 -28.08 1.07
CA ARG A 258 -0.52 -28.10 1.54
C ARG A 258 0.35 -27.56 0.40
N VAL A 259 1.24 -26.63 0.70
CA VAL A 259 2.17 -26.02 -0.25
C VAL A 259 3.57 -26.60 -0.06
N ASP A 260 4.23 -26.97 -1.14
CA ASP A 260 5.65 -27.36 -1.22
C ASP A 260 6.36 -26.44 -2.22
N ILE A 261 7.48 -25.90 -1.81
CA ILE A 261 8.38 -25.12 -2.70
C ILE A 261 9.71 -25.85 -2.75
N SER A 262 10.01 -26.46 -3.88
CA SER A 262 11.22 -27.27 -4.01
C SER A 262 11.90 -27.05 -5.37
N CYS A 263 13.23 -27.11 -5.36
CA CYS A 263 14.03 -27.08 -6.59
C CYS A 263 14.30 -28.49 -7.12
N ASP A 264 15.00 -28.56 -8.23
CA ASP A 264 15.53 -29.80 -8.78
C ASP A 264 16.60 -30.37 -7.82
N GLN A 265 16.23 -31.45 -7.11
CA GLN A 265 17.08 -32.06 -6.08
C GLN A 265 18.37 -32.63 -6.67
N GLU A 266 18.33 -33.27 -7.85
CA GLU A 266 19.51 -33.90 -8.46
C GLU A 266 20.53 -32.83 -8.77
N LYS A 267 20.11 -31.73 -9.41
CA LYS A 267 21.01 -30.60 -9.70
C LYS A 267 21.56 -29.91 -8.48
N ALA A 268 20.76 -29.82 -7.41
CA ALA A 268 21.24 -29.25 -6.15
C ALA A 268 22.32 -30.12 -5.52
N LEU A 269 22.11 -31.45 -5.47
CA LEU A 269 23.09 -32.41 -4.96
C LEU A 269 24.35 -32.46 -5.85
N ASP A 270 24.23 -32.40 -7.17
CA ASP A 270 25.38 -32.33 -8.10
C ASP A 270 26.24 -31.09 -7.82
N LYS A 271 25.63 -29.94 -7.53
CA LYS A 271 26.37 -28.72 -7.18
C LYS A 271 27.10 -28.85 -5.85
N LEU A 272 26.46 -29.46 -4.85
CA LEU A 272 27.08 -29.73 -3.56
C LEU A 272 28.22 -30.76 -3.70
N ALA A 273 28.02 -31.81 -4.50
CA ALA A 273 29.04 -32.83 -4.78
C ALA A 273 30.33 -32.21 -5.35
N ARG A 274 30.20 -31.26 -6.28
CA ARG A 274 31.35 -30.52 -6.85
C ARG A 274 32.12 -29.69 -5.82
N LEU A 275 31.49 -29.30 -4.74
CA LEU A 275 32.11 -28.51 -3.66
C LEU A 275 32.81 -29.41 -2.62
N TRP A 276 32.22 -30.59 -2.35
CA TRP A 276 32.60 -31.39 -1.19
C TRP A 276 33.22 -32.75 -1.51
N LEU A 277 33.00 -33.32 -2.72
CA LEU A 277 33.57 -34.62 -3.09
C LEU A 277 34.81 -34.44 -3.99
N HIS A 278 35.90 -35.05 -3.58
CA HIS A 278 37.21 -34.95 -4.24
C HIS A 278 37.61 -36.23 -5.00
N ASN A 279 37.04 -37.37 -4.59
CA ASN A 279 37.34 -38.69 -5.18
C ASN A 279 36.21 -39.69 -4.81
N ASN A 280 36.38 -40.98 -5.20
CA ASN A 280 35.43 -42.06 -4.94
C ASN A 280 35.90 -43.03 -3.81
N SER A 281 36.59 -42.52 -2.79
CA SER A 281 37.05 -43.34 -1.68
C SER A 281 35.90 -43.71 -0.69
N ASN A 282 36.15 -44.65 0.20
CA ASN A 282 35.20 -44.96 1.29
C ASN A 282 34.91 -43.74 2.18
N ALA A 283 35.93 -42.90 2.38
CA ALA A 283 35.69 -41.64 3.12
C ALA A 283 34.86 -40.64 2.34
N ALA A 284 35.02 -40.56 1.00
CA ALA A 284 34.17 -39.76 0.14
C ALA A 284 32.71 -40.23 0.19
N TYR A 285 32.47 -41.53 0.24
CA TYR A 285 31.10 -42.05 0.42
C TYR A 285 30.45 -41.61 1.74
N GLU A 286 31.22 -41.59 2.85
CA GLU A 286 30.71 -41.08 4.14
C GLU A 286 30.38 -39.58 4.08
N VAL A 287 31.20 -38.80 3.35
CA VAL A 287 30.92 -37.36 3.10
C VAL A 287 29.70 -37.18 2.20
N GLU A 288 29.52 -38.03 1.19
CA GLU A 288 28.33 -38.00 0.32
C GLU A 288 27.02 -38.26 1.10
N GLN A 289 27.04 -39.27 1.99
CA GLN A 289 25.92 -39.54 2.89
C GLN A 289 25.61 -38.34 3.81
N ALA A 290 26.64 -37.70 4.34
CA ALA A 290 26.51 -36.50 5.18
C ALA A 290 25.97 -35.31 4.36
N MET A 291 26.42 -35.16 3.11
CA MET A 291 25.95 -34.12 2.18
C MET A 291 24.46 -34.28 1.81
N GLU A 292 24.03 -35.50 1.53
CA GLU A 292 22.61 -35.79 1.29
C GLU A 292 21.72 -35.50 2.52
N ASP A 293 22.19 -35.88 3.71
CA ASP A 293 21.48 -35.57 4.96
C ASP A 293 21.43 -34.07 5.21
N SER A 294 22.57 -33.38 4.99
CA SER A 294 22.65 -31.90 5.08
C SER A 294 21.63 -31.24 4.16
N TYR A 295 21.57 -31.68 2.89
CA TYR A 295 20.58 -31.14 1.93
C TYR A 295 19.14 -31.39 2.39
N LYS A 296 18.80 -32.65 2.69
CA LYS A 296 17.41 -33.04 3.00
C LYS A 296 16.89 -32.45 4.32
N ARG A 297 17.73 -32.41 5.35
CA ARG A 297 17.34 -32.04 6.71
C ARG A 297 17.62 -30.59 7.07
N LEU A 298 18.66 -29.97 6.51
CA LEU A 298 19.12 -28.65 6.93
C LEU A 298 19.00 -27.59 5.82
N LEU A 299 19.62 -27.79 4.65
CA LEU A 299 19.69 -26.80 3.59
C LEU A 299 18.33 -26.57 2.91
N LYS A 300 17.69 -27.66 2.42
CA LYS A 300 16.41 -27.57 1.71
C LYS A 300 15.34 -26.85 2.55
N PRO A 301 15.04 -27.26 3.80
CA PRO A 301 13.98 -26.60 4.59
C PRO A 301 14.30 -25.14 4.89
N ALA A 302 15.57 -24.79 5.12
CA ALA A 302 15.97 -23.42 5.41
C ALA A 302 15.78 -22.53 4.17
N ILE A 303 16.25 -22.96 3.00
CA ILE A 303 16.15 -22.21 1.75
C ILE A 303 14.72 -22.19 1.21
N GLU A 304 13.96 -23.28 1.39
CA GLU A 304 12.51 -23.31 1.11
C GLU A 304 11.77 -22.22 1.88
N THR A 305 12.04 -22.10 3.19
CA THR A 305 11.45 -21.04 4.04
C THR A 305 11.85 -19.63 3.54
N GLU A 306 13.10 -19.45 3.15
CA GLU A 306 13.62 -18.20 2.58
C GLU A 306 12.88 -17.82 1.30
N PHE A 307 12.72 -18.78 0.36
CA PHE A 307 12.01 -18.53 -0.90
C PHE A 307 10.50 -18.38 -0.70
N ALA A 308 9.91 -19.09 0.24
CA ALA A 308 8.52 -18.90 0.63
C ALA A 308 8.26 -17.48 1.16
N ALA A 309 9.12 -16.98 2.04
CA ALA A 309 9.03 -15.63 2.60
C ALA A 309 9.29 -14.56 1.53
N SER A 310 10.36 -14.69 0.75
CA SER A 310 10.71 -13.69 -0.27
C SER A 310 9.69 -13.59 -1.40
N SER A 311 9.13 -14.73 -1.84
CA SER A 311 8.07 -14.74 -2.85
C SER A 311 6.77 -14.11 -2.33
N LYS A 312 6.40 -14.40 -1.08
CA LYS A 312 5.25 -13.77 -0.41
C LYS A 312 5.46 -12.26 -0.29
N GLN A 313 6.62 -11.80 0.18
CA GLN A 313 6.93 -10.38 0.31
C GLN A 313 6.83 -9.64 -1.03
N LYS A 314 7.33 -10.23 -2.13
CA LYS A 314 7.18 -9.65 -3.48
C LYS A 314 5.71 -9.56 -3.90
N ALA A 315 4.92 -10.59 -3.64
CA ALA A 315 3.51 -10.61 -3.96
C ALA A 315 2.73 -9.58 -3.13
N ASP A 316 3.05 -9.42 -1.84
CA ASP A 316 2.47 -8.40 -0.97
C ASP A 316 2.77 -6.99 -1.48
N ALA A 317 4.02 -6.68 -1.78
CA ALA A 317 4.42 -5.37 -2.26
C ALA A 317 3.73 -4.99 -3.58
N GLU A 318 3.57 -5.95 -4.51
CA GLU A 318 2.86 -5.73 -5.76
C GLU A 318 1.36 -5.49 -5.53
N ALA A 319 0.72 -6.28 -4.66
CA ALA A 319 -0.69 -6.11 -4.32
C ALA A 319 -0.94 -4.78 -3.60
N ILE A 320 -0.11 -4.43 -2.62
CA ILE A 320 -0.20 -3.16 -1.88
C ILE A 320 -0.07 -1.97 -2.82
N ARG A 321 0.83 -2.03 -3.81
CA ARG A 321 0.96 -0.98 -4.83
C ARG A 321 -0.33 -0.77 -5.62
N VAL A 322 -1.02 -1.85 -6.00
CA VAL A 322 -2.31 -1.78 -6.68
C VAL A 322 -3.37 -1.18 -5.75
N PHE A 323 -3.42 -1.61 -4.49
CA PHE A 323 -4.38 -1.09 -3.50
C PHE A 323 -4.18 0.40 -3.23
N ALA A 324 -2.92 0.85 -3.13
CA ALA A 324 -2.59 2.27 -3.00
C ALA A 324 -3.04 3.08 -4.23
N ALA A 325 -2.84 2.54 -5.44
CA ALA A 325 -3.31 3.18 -6.67
C ALA A 325 -4.84 3.27 -6.73
N ASN A 326 -5.55 2.21 -6.36
CA ASN A 326 -7.02 2.20 -6.28
C ASN A 326 -7.53 3.21 -5.24
N LEU A 327 -6.91 3.24 -4.04
CA LEU A 327 -7.26 4.23 -3.01
C LEU A 327 -7.04 5.66 -3.51
N ARG A 328 -5.90 5.92 -4.16
CA ARG A 328 -5.61 7.24 -4.74
C ARG A 328 -6.69 7.68 -5.72
N GLN A 329 -7.17 6.78 -6.57
CA GLN A 329 -8.23 7.07 -7.54
C GLN A 329 -9.56 7.40 -6.84
N LEU A 330 -9.95 6.60 -5.82
CA LEU A 330 -11.16 6.86 -5.02
C LEU A 330 -11.13 8.23 -4.33
N LEU A 331 -9.97 8.60 -3.76
CA LEU A 331 -9.81 9.88 -3.08
C LEU A 331 -9.81 11.08 -4.05
N LEU A 332 -9.41 10.85 -5.31
CA LEU A 332 -9.37 11.86 -6.37
C LEU A 332 -10.65 11.86 -7.24
N GLU A 333 -11.70 11.14 -6.85
CA GLU A 333 -12.97 11.21 -7.54
C GLU A 333 -13.53 12.63 -7.61
N ASN A 334 -14.27 12.90 -8.67
CA ASN A 334 -14.79 14.21 -8.98
C ASN A 334 -15.86 14.63 -7.97
N PRO A 335 -15.72 15.72 -7.22
CA PRO A 335 -16.71 16.18 -6.28
C PRO A 335 -17.88 16.89 -6.99
N LEU A 336 -19.09 16.74 -6.44
CA LEU A 336 -20.25 17.54 -6.84
C LEU A 336 -20.14 18.99 -6.34
N GLY A 337 -19.42 19.19 -5.23
CA GLY A 337 -19.29 20.47 -4.54
C GLY A 337 -20.45 20.75 -3.56
N GLN A 338 -20.58 22.03 -3.18
CA GLN A 338 -21.55 22.48 -2.18
C GLN A 338 -22.95 22.58 -2.79
N LYS A 339 -23.69 21.47 -2.81
CA LYS A 339 -25.08 21.37 -3.25
C LYS A 339 -25.95 20.66 -2.21
N ARG A 340 -27.26 20.92 -2.24
CA ARG A 340 -28.22 20.18 -1.41
C ARG A 340 -28.46 18.81 -2.02
N VAL A 341 -28.17 17.77 -1.27
CA VAL A 341 -28.19 16.39 -1.75
C VAL A 341 -29.23 15.58 -0.99
N LEU A 342 -30.08 14.85 -1.73
CA LEU A 342 -30.85 13.75 -1.17
C LEU A 342 -30.05 12.46 -1.37
N ALA A 343 -29.80 11.72 -0.28
CA ALA A 343 -29.08 10.45 -0.37
C ALA A 343 -29.96 9.27 0.03
N LEU A 344 -29.80 8.17 -0.70
CA LEU A 344 -30.49 6.91 -0.48
C LEU A 344 -29.47 5.81 -0.19
N ASP A 345 -29.65 5.11 0.94
CA ASP A 345 -28.99 3.85 1.25
C ASP A 345 -29.97 2.71 0.93
N PRO A 346 -29.80 1.98 -0.22
CA PRO A 346 -30.80 1.03 -0.71
C PRO A 346 -30.89 -0.23 0.15
N GLY A 347 -32.10 -0.80 0.27
CA GLY A 347 -32.27 -2.08 0.98
C GLY A 347 -33.66 -2.69 0.76
N PHE A 348 -33.71 -4.00 0.46
CA PHE A 348 -34.98 -4.72 0.25
C PHE A 348 -35.76 -4.97 1.54
N ARG A 349 -35.10 -5.47 2.59
CA ARG A 349 -35.75 -5.91 3.83
C ARG A 349 -36.07 -4.78 4.78
N THR A 350 -35.15 -3.87 4.94
CA THR A 350 -35.22 -2.77 5.90
C THR A 350 -35.73 -1.47 5.28
N GLY A 351 -36.04 -1.47 3.99
CA GLY A 351 -36.36 -0.28 3.20
C GLY A 351 -35.12 0.54 2.87
N CYS A 352 -35.28 1.50 1.97
CA CYS A 352 -34.23 2.46 1.60
C CYS A 352 -34.24 3.63 2.60
N LYS A 353 -33.09 3.94 3.19
CA LYS A 353 -32.93 5.09 4.10
C LYS A 353 -32.71 6.32 3.25
N LEU A 354 -33.58 7.31 3.44
CA LEU A 354 -33.57 8.58 2.74
C LEU A 354 -33.09 9.66 3.71
N VAL A 355 -32.11 10.44 3.31
CA VAL A 355 -31.65 11.64 4.03
C VAL A 355 -31.56 12.83 3.10
N CYS A 356 -31.87 14.03 3.62
CA CYS A 356 -31.65 15.29 2.93
C CYS A 356 -30.52 16.05 3.64
N LEU A 357 -29.54 16.50 2.85
CA LEU A 357 -28.36 17.21 3.34
C LEU A 357 -28.36 18.67 2.87
N SER A 358 -27.89 19.58 3.73
CA SER A 358 -27.57 20.96 3.37
C SER A 358 -26.40 21.01 2.38
N ALA A 359 -26.14 22.19 1.79
CA ALA A 359 -24.95 22.42 0.96
C ALA A 359 -23.62 22.26 1.75
N GLN A 360 -23.65 22.26 3.07
CA GLN A 360 -22.53 22.01 3.97
C GLN A 360 -22.44 20.55 4.43
N GLY A 361 -23.42 19.71 4.03
CA GLY A 361 -23.48 18.31 4.42
C GLY A 361 -24.14 18.04 5.79
N ASP A 362 -24.86 19.01 6.36
CA ASP A 362 -25.62 18.81 7.59
C ASP A 362 -26.92 18.06 7.30
N LEU A 363 -27.33 17.19 8.21
CA LEU A 363 -28.58 16.44 8.11
C LEU A 363 -29.78 17.38 8.37
N LEU A 364 -30.67 17.53 7.36
CA LEU A 364 -31.88 18.34 7.44
C LEU A 364 -33.13 17.50 7.73
N TYR A 365 -33.18 16.29 7.16
CA TYR A 365 -34.32 15.39 7.25
C TYR A 365 -33.90 13.96 6.98
N HIS A 366 -34.57 12.99 7.61
CA HIS A 366 -34.43 11.58 7.29
C HIS A 366 -35.78 10.85 7.30
N SER A 367 -35.88 9.78 6.53
CA SER A 367 -37.06 8.91 6.46
C SER A 367 -36.66 7.53 5.93
N VAL A 368 -37.58 6.58 5.99
CA VAL A 368 -37.44 5.26 5.38
C VAL A 368 -38.55 5.08 4.34
N ILE A 369 -38.18 4.71 3.12
CA ILE A 369 -39.11 4.39 2.03
C ILE A 369 -38.96 2.93 1.62
N CYS A 370 -40.06 2.26 1.26
CA CYS A 370 -40.11 0.86 0.89
C CYS A 370 -40.71 0.67 -0.52
N PRO A 371 -40.03 1.11 -1.59
CA PRO A 371 -40.57 1.02 -2.94
C PRO A 371 -40.53 -0.39 -3.55
N HIS A 372 -39.77 -1.32 -2.93
CA HIS A 372 -39.48 -2.66 -3.46
C HIS A 372 -40.14 -3.78 -2.66
N PRO A 373 -40.34 -4.98 -3.27
CA PRO A 373 -40.72 -6.18 -2.52
C PRO A 373 -39.70 -6.49 -1.39
N PRO A 374 -40.10 -7.09 -0.26
CA PRO A 374 -41.42 -7.68 0.02
C PRO A 374 -42.49 -6.66 0.47
N VAL A 375 -42.14 -5.45 0.92
CA VAL A 375 -43.07 -4.48 1.48
C VAL A 375 -43.86 -3.74 0.39
N ASN A 376 -43.20 -3.33 -0.69
CA ASN A 376 -43.76 -2.72 -1.93
C ASN A 376 -44.77 -1.57 -1.73
N LYS A 377 -44.44 -0.59 -0.90
CA LYS A 377 -45.26 0.62 -0.68
C LYS A 377 -44.86 1.76 -1.63
N ARG A 378 -44.97 1.51 -2.93
CA ARG A 378 -44.44 2.40 -3.97
C ARG A 378 -45.08 3.80 -3.98
N ALA A 379 -46.40 3.91 -3.84
CA ALA A 379 -47.10 5.20 -3.84
C ALA A 379 -46.76 6.08 -2.63
N GLU A 380 -46.60 5.46 -1.46
CA GLU A 380 -46.15 6.13 -0.24
C GLU A 380 -44.71 6.64 -0.40
N ALA A 381 -43.82 5.79 -0.94
CA ALA A 381 -42.44 6.13 -1.23
C ALA A 381 -42.33 7.30 -2.26
N GLU A 382 -43.13 7.31 -3.31
CA GLU A 382 -43.22 8.40 -4.31
C GLU A 382 -43.60 9.72 -3.61
N THR A 383 -44.63 9.69 -2.76
CA THR A 383 -45.08 10.89 -2.04
C THR A 383 -44.03 11.47 -1.15
N ILE A 384 -43.31 10.60 -0.36
CA ILE A 384 -42.23 11.01 0.53
C ILE A 384 -41.07 11.61 -0.25
N LEU A 385 -40.67 10.96 -1.34
CA LEU A 385 -39.56 11.39 -2.19
C LEU A 385 -39.85 12.77 -2.81
N LEU A 386 -41.02 12.97 -3.48
CA LEU A 386 -41.37 14.23 -4.07
C LEU A 386 -41.49 15.38 -3.07
N LYS A 387 -42.05 15.09 -1.88
CA LYS A 387 -42.10 16.06 -0.77
C LYS A 387 -40.71 16.45 -0.32
N ALA A 388 -39.80 15.49 -0.12
CA ALA A 388 -38.43 15.75 0.30
C ALA A 388 -37.64 16.59 -0.73
N LEU A 389 -37.81 16.29 -2.03
CA LEU A 389 -37.18 17.06 -3.10
C LEU A 389 -37.61 18.52 -3.10
N HIS A 390 -38.91 18.77 -2.91
CA HIS A 390 -39.48 20.11 -2.90
C HIS A 390 -39.15 20.88 -1.62
N ASP A 391 -39.43 20.31 -0.43
CA ASP A 391 -39.34 21.02 0.85
C ASP A 391 -37.89 21.40 1.21
N TYR A 392 -36.92 20.57 0.79
CA TYR A 392 -35.48 20.81 1.05
C TYR A 392 -34.73 21.37 -0.17
N CYS A 393 -35.45 21.69 -1.28
CA CYS A 393 -34.87 22.27 -2.51
C CYS A 393 -33.64 21.47 -2.99
N ILE A 394 -33.80 20.17 -3.17
CA ILE A 394 -32.70 19.25 -3.52
C ILE A 394 -32.21 19.51 -4.94
N GLU A 395 -30.89 19.56 -5.10
CA GLU A 395 -30.21 19.85 -6.38
C GLU A 395 -29.61 18.59 -7.02
N ALA A 396 -29.37 17.51 -6.26
CA ALA A 396 -28.85 16.23 -6.74
C ALA A 396 -29.29 15.06 -5.85
N ILE A 397 -29.32 13.85 -6.42
CA ILE A 397 -29.65 12.62 -5.70
C ILE A 397 -28.46 11.69 -5.73
N ALA A 398 -28.05 11.17 -4.56
CA ALA A 398 -27.03 10.13 -4.38
C ALA A 398 -27.69 8.80 -4.04
N ILE A 399 -27.33 7.71 -4.70
CA ILE A 399 -27.82 6.36 -4.41
C ILE A 399 -26.59 5.47 -4.14
N GLY A 400 -26.56 4.79 -3.00
CA GLY A 400 -25.51 3.81 -2.69
C GLY A 400 -25.50 2.66 -3.70
N ASN A 401 -24.32 2.14 -4.06
CA ASN A 401 -24.16 1.08 -5.05
C ASN A 401 -24.34 -0.35 -4.52
N GLY A 402 -24.91 -0.51 -3.32
CA GLY A 402 -25.14 -1.81 -2.70
C GLY A 402 -26.38 -2.55 -3.19
N THR A 403 -26.86 -3.45 -2.33
CA THR A 403 -28.05 -4.25 -2.64
C THR A 403 -29.27 -3.37 -2.92
N ALA A 404 -30.04 -3.68 -3.95
CA ALA A 404 -31.20 -2.91 -4.43
C ALA A 404 -30.89 -1.51 -5.01
N SER A 405 -29.63 -1.21 -5.34
CA SER A 405 -29.22 0.08 -5.90
C SER A 405 -29.95 0.40 -7.23
N ARG A 406 -30.00 -0.56 -8.14
CA ARG A 406 -30.57 -0.39 -9.48
C ARG A 406 -32.08 -0.23 -9.46
N GLU A 407 -32.75 -1.05 -8.67
CA GLU A 407 -34.19 -0.95 -8.47
C GLU A 407 -34.56 0.40 -7.87
N THR A 408 -33.72 0.90 -6.94
CA THR A 408 -33.90 2.21 -6.33
C THR A 408 -33.62 3.32 -7.33
N GLU A 409 -32.60 3.22 -8.17
CA GLU A 409 -32.30 4.15 -9.25
C GLU A 409 -33.44 4.21 -10.25
N ALA A 410 -33.92 3.05 -10.74
CA ALA A 410 -35.06 2.97 -11.66
C ALA A 410 -36.31 3.62 -11.07
N PHE A 411 -36.62 3.32 -9.80
CA PHE A 411 -37.74 3.92 -9.08
C PHE A 411 -37.62 5.46 -9.02
N VAL A 412 -36.45 5.98 -8.63
CA VAL A 412 -36.23 7.43 -8.53
C VAL A 412 -36.36 8.10 -9.88
N ARG A 413 -35.78 7.53 -10.96
CA ARG A 413 -35.87 8.08 -12.33
C ARG A 413 -37.30 8.08 -12.86
N GLU A 414 -38.09 7.03 -12.63
CA GLU A 414 -39.49 6.97 -13.01
C GLU A 414 -40.33 8.05 -12.28
N VAL A 415 -40.09 8.24 -10.96
CA VAL A 415 -40.79 9.28 -10.20
C VAL A 415 -40.47 10.68 -10.75
N LEU A 416 -39.18 10.95 -11.03
CA LEU A 416 -38.76 12.23 -11.62
C LEU A 416 -39.39 12.46 -13.02
N GLN A 417 -39.45 11.45 -13.89
CA GLN A 417 -40.08 11.51 -15.21
C GLN A 417 -41.58 11.74 -15.09
N SER A 418 -42.26 11.03 -14.20
CA SER A 418 -43.68 11.13 -13.97
C SER A 418 -44.11 12.50 -13.41
N SER A 419 -43.30 13.09 -12.56
CA SER A 419 -43.55 14.42 -11.98
C SER A 419 -43.47 15.54 -13.02
N ASN A 420 -42.59 15.42 -14.01
CA ASN A 420 -42.44 16.37 -15.10
C ASN A 420 -43.62 16.32 -16.11
N GLN A 421 -44.36 15.19 -16.17
CA GLN A 421 -45.50 15.00 -17.08
C GLN A 421 -46.85 15.38 -16.44
N LYS A 422 -46.97 15.24 -15.13
CA LYS A 422 -48.17 15.62 -14.39
C LYS A 422 -48.05 17.07 -14.00
N SER A 423 -48.94 17.95 -14.55
CA SER A 423 -49.13 19.34 -14.13
C SER A 423 -49.63 19.43 -12.68
N SER A 424 -48.85 18.94 -11.73
CA SER A 424 -49.11 19.04 -10.29
C SER A 424 -48.48 20.33 -9.76
N ASN A 425 -49.09 20.94 -8.73
CA ASN A 425 -48.67 22.20 -8.11
C ASN A 425 -47.24 22.21 -7.52
N LEU A 426 -46.50 21.14 -7.74
CA LEU A 426 -45.08 20.93 -7.37
C LEU A 426 -44.25 20.93 -8.66
N GLN A 427 -44.02 22.12 -9.24
CA GLN A 427 -43.07 22.25 -10.36
C GLN A 427 -41.64 22.03 -9.83
N ILE A 428 -41.09 20.86 -10.14
CA ILE A 428 -39.66 20.62 -10.06
C ILE A 428 -39.07 21.19 -11.35
N ASN A 429 -38.50 22.39 -11.28
CA ASN A 429 -38.18 23.22 -12.46
C ASN A 429 -36.93 22.76 -13.24
N GLU A 430 -36.18 21.75 -12.79
CA GLU A 430 -34.98 21.26 -13.47
C GLU A 430 -34.86 19.74 -13.34
N THR A 431 -34.20 19.14 -14.33
CA THR A 431 -33.85 17.69 -14.27
C THR A 431 -32.83 17.47 -13.18
N ILE A 432 -33.26 17.00 -11.99
CA ILE A 432 -32.34 16.70 -10.88
C ILE A 432 -31.48 15.51 -11.27
N PRO A 433 -30.14 15.65 -11.33
CA PRO A 433 -29.23 14.57 -11.67
C PRO A 433 -29.19 13.49 -10.58
N VAL A 434 -29.09 12.22 -11.02
CA VAL A 434 -29.03 11.05 -10.14
C VAL A 434 -27.68 10.38 -10.31
N PHE A 435 -26.97 10.19 -9.21
CA PHE A 435 -25.64 9.60 -9.16
C PHE A 435 -25.65 8.33 -8.32
N VAL A 436 -24.99 7.29 -8.82
CA VAL A 436 -24.69 6.09 -8.05
C VAL A 436 -23.32 6.28 -7.39
N VAL A 437 -23.28 6.12 -6.07
CA VAL A 437 -22.10 6.42 -5.23
C VAL A 437 -21.61 5.14 -4.53
N SER A 438 -20.32 4.93 -4.50
CA SER A 438 -19.73 3.79 -3.76
C SER A 438 -20.02 3.90 -2.27
N GLU A 439 -20.57 2.83 -1.68
CA GLU A 439 -20.81 2.72 -0.24
C GLU A 439 -19.69 2.03 0.54
N ASN A 440 -18.58 1.67 -0.14
CA ASN A 440 -17.44 1.00 0.50
C ASN A 440 -16.97 1.73 1.76
N GLY A 441 -16.96 1.03 2.92
CA GLY A 441 -16.61 1.61 4.22
C GLY A 441 -17.66 2.52 4.86
N ALA A 442 -18.83 2.79 4.25
CA ALA A 442 -19.89 3.58 4.88
C ALA A 442 -20.41 2.92 6.16
N SER A 443 -20.51 1.58 6.19
CA SER A 443 -20.85 0.81 7.38
C SER A 443 -19.81 0.96 8.50
N VAL A 444 -18.53 1.06 8.15
CA VAL A 444 -17.44 1.29 9.12
C VAL A 444 -17.53 2.69 9.71
N TYR A 445 -17.73 3.70 8.86
CA TYR A 445 -17.97 5.08 9.34
C TYR A 445 -19.17 5.14 10.27
N SER A 446 -20.31 4.58 9.88
CA SER A 446 -21.55 4.67 10.66
C SER A 446 -21.45 4.04 12.05
N ALA A 447 -20.65 2.96 12.20
CA ALA A 447 -20.36 2.30 13.47
C ALA A 447 -19.19 2.92 14.24
N SER A 448 -18.41 3.81 13.62
CA SER A 448 -17.20 4.40 14.17
C SER A 448 -17.49 5.38 15.31
N LYS A 449 -16.43 5.72 16.08
CA LYS A 449 -16.49 6.80 17.07
C LYS A 449 -16.81 8.14 16.42
N ILE A 450 -16.25 8.40 15.23
CA ILE A 450 -16.45 9.63 14.47
C ILE A 450 -17.91 9.79 14.07
N GLY A 451 -18.53 8.75 13.50
CA GLY A 451 -19.94 8.78 13.12
C GLY A 451 -20.86 9.01 14.31
N ARG A 452 -20.54 8.46 15.49
CA ARG A 452 -21.28 8.69 16.74
C ARG A 452 -21.09 10.12 17.30
N GLU A 453 -19.90 10.69 17.15
CA GLU A 453 -19.63 12.08 17.58
C GLU A 453 -20.32 13.11 16.68
N GLU A 454 -20.38 12.85 15.35
CA GLU A 454 -21.04 13.75 14.39
C GLU A 454 -22.57 13.68 14.48
N PHE A 455 -23.12 12.49 14.76
CA PHE A 455 -24.57 12.26 14.83
C PHE A 455 -24.93 11.39 16.05
N PRO A 456 -24.87 11.94 17.27
CA PRO A 456 -25.09 11.17 18.50
C PRO A 456 -26.51 10.61 18.62
N ASP A 457 -27.50 11.33 18.11
CA ASP A 457 -28.93 11.01 18.24
C ASP A 457 -29.45 10.12 17.08
N GLU A 458 -28.65 9.88 16.04
CA GLU A 458 -29.04 9.13 14.86
C GLU A 458 -28.59 7.66 14.94
N ASP A 459 -29.35 6.77 14.30
CA ASP A 459 -28.95 5.36 14.23
C ASP A 459 -27.86 5.11 13.16
N VAL A 460 -27.31 3.88 13.17
CA VAL A 460 -26.25 3.45 12.27
C VAL A 460 -26.63 3.57 10.80
N THR A 461 -27.92 3.33 10.47
CA THR A 461 -28.37 3.32 9.07
C THR A 461 -28.53 4.73 8.51
N VAL A 462 -28.98 5.69 9.33
CA VAL A 462 -29.04 7.11 8.96
C VAL A 462 -27.63 7.66 8.74
N ARG A 463 -26.68 7.36 9.65
CA ARG A 463 -25.27 7.75 9.48
C ARG A 463 -24.67 7.20 8.18
N GLY A 464 -25.03 5.97 7.79
CA GLY A 464 -24.61 5.36 6.53
C GLY A 464 -25.11 6.18 5.32
N ALA A 465 -26.40 6.50 5.30
CA ALA A 465 -27.00 7.30 4.22
C ALA A 465 -26.41 8.72 4.14
N VAL A 466 -26.13 9.36 5.30
CA VAL A 466 -25.43 10.66 5.34
C VAL A 466 -24.05 10.56 4.70
N SER A 467 -23.28 9.49 5.02
CA SER A 467 -21.95 9.28 4.42
C SER A 467 -22.02 9.13 2.91
N ILE A 468 -23.01 8.41 2.37
CA ILE A 468 -23.24 8.28 0.92
C ILE A 468 -23.46 9.66 0.28
N GLY A 469 -24.31 10.50 0.86
CA GLY A 469 -24.57 11.84 0.36
C GLY A 469 -23.33 12.74 0.40
N ARG A 470 -22.60 12.73 1.51
CA ARG A 470 -21.37 13.51 1.66
C ARG A 470 -20.27 13.08 0.72
N ARG A 471 -20.18 11.79 0.37
CA ARG A 471 -19.24 11.30 -0.65
C ARG A 471 -19.52 11.86 -2.04
N LEU A 472 -20.79 12.05 -2.40
CA LEU A 472 -21.12 12.72 -3.65
C LEU A 472 -20.64 14.18 -3.61
N MET A 473 -20.80 14.86 -2.46
CA MET A 473 -20.39 16.26 -2.30
C MET A 473 -18.86 16.41 -2.36
N ASP A 474 -18.11 15.62 -1.57
CA ASP A 474 -16.64 15.55 -1.61
C ASP A 474 -16.17 14.18 -1.11
N PRO A 475 -15.74 13.27 -2.02
CA PRO A 475 -15.23 11.95 -1.68
C PRO A 475 -14.03 12.00 -0.73
N LEU A 476 -13.08 12.91 -0.98
CA LEU A 476 -11.87 13.04 -0.17
C LEU A 476 -12.22 13.43 1.28
N ALA A 477 -13.04 14.46 1.46
CA ALA A 477 -13.40 14.97 2.78
C ALA A 477 -14.13 13.93 3.65
N GLU A 478 -14.88 13.02 3.03
CA GLU A 478 -15.61 11.97 3.73
C GLU A 478 -14.76 10.71 3.97
N LEU A 479 -14.02 10.24 2.93
CA LEU A 479 -13.23 9.00 3.02
C LEU A 479 -12.08 9.08 4.04
N VAL A 480 -11.50 10.25 4.26
CA VAL A 480 -10.43 10.44 5.27
C VAL A 480 -10.90 10.22 6.72
N LYS A 481 -12.21 10.14 6.97
CA LYS A 481 -12.80 9.81 8.28
C LYS A 481 -12.75 8.31 8.59
N ILE A 482 -12.49 7.48 7.60
CA ILE A 482 -12.45 6.02 7.68
C ILE A 482 -11.00 5.59 7.71
N ASP A 483 -10.66 4.58 8.52
CA ASP A 483 -9.34 3.94 8.41
C ASP A 483 -9.15 3.43 6.97
N PRO A 484 -8.10 3.85 6.26
CA PRO A 484 -7.87 3.47 4.86
C PRO A 484 -7.89 1.95 4.63
N LYS A 485 -7.49 1.14 5.62
CA LYS A 485 -7.60 -0.32 5.58
C LYS A 485 -9.04 -0.84 5.56
N SER A 486 -10.00 -0.04 5.97
CA SER A 486 -11.42 -0.40 5.99
C SER A 486 -12.14 -0.02 4.68
N ILE A 487 -11.46 0.69 3.80
CA ILE A 487 -11.93 0.96 2.44
C ILE A 487 -11.58 -0.25 1.57
N GLY A 488 -12.57 -0.87 0.93
CA GLY A 488 -12.37 -2.01 0.05
C GLY A 488 -11.66 -1.60 -1.24
N VAL A 489 -10.34 -1.78 -1.30
CA VAL A 489 -9.51 -1.38 -2.45
C VAL A 489 -8.92 -2.57 -3.22
N GLY A 490 -9.20 -3.81 -2.77
CA GLY A 490 -8.75 -5.01 -3.48
C GLY A 490 -9.09 -6.33 -2.81
N GLN A 491 -9.14 -7.41 -3.61
CA GLN A 491 -9.64 -8.72 -3.22
C GLN A 491 -8.79 -9.41 -2.13
N TYR A 492 -7.47 -9.22 -2.13
CA TYR A 492 -6.54 -9.87 -1.19
C TYR A 492 -5.99 -8.91 -0.13
N GLN A 493 -6.71 -7.84 0.17
CA GLN A 493 -6.28 -6.79 1.10
C GLN A 493 -5.98 -7.33 2.51
N HIS A 494 -6.67 -8.38 2.95
CA HIS A 494 -6.47 -9.00 4.26
C HIS A 494 -5.35 -10.05 4.31
N ASP A 495 -4.79 -10.45 3.16
CA ASP A 495 -3.79 -11.51 3.05
C ASP A 495 -2.35 -11.00 2.96
N VAL A 496 -2.18 -9.71 2.67
CA VAL A 496 -0.87 -9.05 2.61
C VAL A 496 -0.36 -8.63 3.98
N ASP A 497 0.91 -8.23 4.07
CA ASP A 497 1.46 -7.64 5.30
C ASP A 497 0.64 -6.41 5.73
N GLN A 498 0.03 -6.50 6.91
CA GLN A 498 -0.91 -5.49 7.40
C GLN A 498 -0.24 -4.21 7.90
N ALA A 499 1.03 -4.27 8.30
CA ALA A 499 1.80 -3.10 8.72
C ALA A 499 2.25 -2.29 7.49
N GLU A 500 2.77 -2.98 6.48
CA GLU A 500 3.16 -2.38 5.21
C GLU A 500 1.96 -1.80 4.46
N LEU A 501 0.83 -2.53 4.42
CA LEU A 501 -0.43 -2.05 3.86
C LEU A 501 -0.87 -0.75 4.52
N LYS A 502 -0.92 -0.72 5.86
CA LYS A 502 -1.34 0.48 6.59
C LYS A 502 -0.46 1.67 6.25
N ARG A 503 0.87 1.50 6.31
CA ARG A 503 1.83 2.55 5.98
C ARG A 503 1.62 3.09 4.56
N SER A 504 1.49 2.21 3.57
CA SER A 504 1.32 2.59 2.16
C SER A 504 0.00 3.33 1.92
N LEU A 505 -1.10 2.88 2.55
CA LEU A 505 -2.40 3.53 2.43
C LEU A 505 -2.43 4.89 3.14
N ASP A 506 -1.85 5.01 4.34
CA ASP A 506 -1.74 6.29 5.06
C ASP A 506 -0.91 7.31 4.27
N GLN A 507 0.22 6.90 3.70
CA GLN A 507 1.03 7.74 2.79
C GLN A 507 0.24 8.16 1.55
N THR A 508 -0.59 7.29 1.00
CA THR A 508 -1.44 7.62 -0.15
C THR A 508 -2.47 8.69 0.20
N VAL A 509 -3.11 8.59 1.36
CA VAL A 509 -4.06 9.62 1.84
C VAL A 509 -3.33 10.95 2.04
N GLU A 510 -2.19 10.95 2.71
CA GLU A 510 -1.37 12.15 2.94
C GLU A 510 -0.97 12.81 1.60
N SER A 511 -0.48 12.03 0.65
CA SER A 511 -0.11 12.52 -0.70
C SER A 511 -1.30 13.18 -1.39
N VAL A 512 -2.49 12.53 -1.40
CA VAL A 512 -3.67 13.07 -2.07
C VAL A 512 -4.20 14.33 -1.41
N VAL A 513 -4.28 14.37 -0.07
CA VAL A 513 -4.76 15.54 0.67
C VAL A 513 -3.86 16.75 0.40
N ASN A 514 -2.55 16.56 0.41
CA ASN A 514 -1.59 17.63 0.13
C ASN A 514 -1.56 18.01 -1.38
N TYR A 515 -1.82 17.06 -2.28
CA TYR A 515 -1.95 17.35 -3.71
C TYR A 515 -3.16 18.24 -4.02
N VAL A 516 -4.33 17.92 -3.45
CA VAL A 516 -5.56 18.71 -3.62
C VAL A 516 -5.46 20.05 -2.90
N GLY A 517 -4.89 20.07 -1.70
CA GLY A 517 -4.88 21.22 -0.79
C GLY A 517 -6.22 21.39 -0.07
N VAL A 518 -6.21 22.08 1.06
CA VAL A 518 -7.35 22.09 1.98
C VAL A 518 -7.66 23.52 2.43
N ASP A 519 -8.93 23.93 2.36
CA ASP A 519 -9.36 25.21 2.96
C ASP A 519 -9.43 25.07 4.49
N VAL A 520 -8.60 25.85 5.19
CA VAL A 520 -8.47 25.78 6.65
C VAL A 520 -9.73 26.22 7.39
N ASN A 521 -10.56 27.07 6.76
CA ASN A 521 -11.77 27.61 7.36
C ASN A 521 -12.95 26.63 7.32
N THR A 522 -12.93 25.67 6.40
CA THR A 522 -14.04 24.71 6.21
C THR A 522 -13.67 23.26 6.57
N ALA A 523 -12.39 22.92 6.50
CA ALA A 523 -11.91 21.56 6.67
C ALA A 523 -12.23 20.94 8.05
N SER A 524 -12.54 19.63 8.05
CA SER A 524 -12.67 18.85 9.27
C SER A 524 -11.31 18.61 9.95
N LYS A 525 -11.32 18.33 11.26
CA LYS A 525 -10.10 17.93 11.99
C LYS A 525 -9.42 16.71 11.35
N HIS A 526 -10.22 15.78 10.80
CA HIS A 526 -9.73 14.56 10.20
C HIS A 526 -8.95 14.83 8.89
N LEU A 527 -9.50 15.70 8.06
CA LEU A 527 -8.82 16.13 6.81
C LEU A 527 -7.53 16.90 7.13
N LEU A 528 -7.58 17.82 8.10
CA LEU A 528 -6.41 18.60 8.53
C LEU A 528 -5.27 17.74 9.08
N THR A 529 -5.57 16.59 9.70
CA THR A 529 -4.54 15.68 10.25
C THR A 529 -3.60 15.12 9.17
N TYR A 530 -4.04 15.02 7.93
CA TYR A 530 -3.23 14.55 6.80
C TYR A 530 -2.46 15.66 6.08
N ILE A 531 -2.59 16.91 6.53
CA ILE A 531 -1.75 18.00 6.01
C ILE A 531 -0.32 17.86 6.54
N SER A 532 0.64 18.02 5.65
CA SER A 532 2.07 17.99 5.95
C SER A 532 2.41 18.78 7.22
N GLY A 533 3.02 18.14 8.19
CA GLY A 533 3.42 18.75 9.46
C GLY A 533 2.28 19.00 10.46
N VAL A 534 1.01 18.76 10.11
CA VAL A 534 -0.16 18.96 10.98
C VAL A 534 -0.59 17.63 11.60
N GLY A 535 -0.14 17.34 12.81
CA GLY A 535 -0.60 16.17 13.54
C GLY A 535 -1.99 16.37 14.18
N PRO A 536 -2.59 15.29 14.75
CA PRO A 536 -3.96 15.33 15.29
C PRO A 536 -4.21 16.43 16.32
N VAL A 537 -3.21 16.77 17.14
CA VAL A 537 -3.30 17.80 18.16
C VAL A 537 -3.39 19.20 17.54
N VAL A 538 -2.55 19.48 16.53
CA VAL A 538 -2.56 20.78 15.84
C VAL A 538 -3.84 20.92 15.01
N ALA A 539 -4.30 19.85 14.35
CA ALA A 539 -5.58 19.82 13.63
C ALA A 539 -6.76 20.18 14.54
N GLN A 540 -6.82 19.59 15.73
CA GLN A 540 -7.86 19.94 16.71
C GLN A 540 -7.75 21.39 17.17
N ASN A 541 -6.53 21.88 17.42
CA ASN A 541 -6.31 23.27 17.83
C ASN A 541 -6.71 24.28 16.74
N ILE A 542 -6.50 23.97 15.47
CA ILE A 542 -6.98 24.80 14.34
C ILE A 542 -8.51 24.91 14.37
N VAL A 543 -9.21 23.77 14.56
CA VAL A 543 -10.67 23.74 14.61
C VAL A 543 -11.19 24.54 15.81
N ASN A 544 -10.58 24.37 16.99
CA ASN A 544 -10.96 25.09 18.20
C ASN A 544 -10.72 26.61 18.04
N TYR A 545 -9.55 26.98 17.50
CA TYR A 545 -9.19 28.39 17.31
C TYR A 545 -10.19 29.11 16.39
N ARG A 546 -10.58 28.51 15.26
CA ARG A 546 -11.57 29.11 14.36
C ARG A 546 -12.98 29.18 14.96
N ALA A 547 -13.33 28.23 15.83
CA ALA A 547 -14.61 28.27 16.58
C ALA A 547 -14.66 29.43 17.58
N GLU A 548 -13.53 29.77 18.21
CA GLU A 548 -13.41 30.80 19.22
C GLU A 548 -13.20 32.21 18.63
N HIS A 549 -12.40 32.31 17.55
CA HIS A 549 -11.92 33.58 16.98
C HIS A 549 -12.52 33.91 15.60
N GLY A 550 -13.30 33.00 15.02
CA GLY A 550 -13.80 33.12 13.65
C GLY A 550 -12.81 32.62 12.60
N SER A 551 -13.13 32.86 11.34
CA SER A 551 -12.33 32.43 10.18
C SER A 551 -10.94 33.09 10.15
N PHE A 552 -9.94 32.31 9.74
CA PHE A 552 -8.58 32.83 9.50
C PHE A 552 -8.60 33.83 8.36
N PRO A 553 -8.10 35.08 8.55
CA PRO A 553 -8.06 36.10 7.50
C PRO A 553 -6.89 35.89 6.53
N ASP A 554 -5.80 35.30 6.99
CA ASP A 554 -4.59 35.01 6.22
C ASP A 554 -3.81 33.83 6.81
N ARG A 555 -2.83 33.30 6.07
CA ARG A 555 -1.99 32.18 6.52
C ARG A 555 -1.14 32.50 7.76
N ARG A 556 -0.76 33.76 7.98
CA ARG A 556 0.06 34.18 9.12
C ARG A 556 -0.71 34.03 10.44
N ALA A 557 -2.03 34.20 10.38
CA ALA A 557 -2.90 33.99 11.55
C ALA A 557 -2.82 32.57 12.13
N LEU A 558 -2.41 31.58 11.32
CA LEU A 558 -2.17 30.20 11.80
C LEU A 558 -1.07 30.12 12.86
N LEU A 559 -0.12 31.03 12.89
CA LEU A 559 0.93 31.07 13.93
C LEU A 559 0.38 31.36 15.33
N ASN A 560 -0.85 31.86 15.45
CA ASN A 560 -1.53 32.09 16.72
C ASN A 560 -2.18 30.81 17.28
N VAL A 561 -2.26 29.74 16.47
CA VAL A 561 -2.84 28.46 16.90
C VAL A 561 -1.90 27.78 17.90
N PRO A 562 -2.41 27.29 19.06
CA PRO A 562 -1.59 26.59 20.05
C PRO A 562 -0.86 25.40 19.42
N LYS A 563 0.45 25.26 19.70
CA LYS A 563 1.36 24.25 19.16
C LYS A 563 1.67 24.37 17.65
N MET A 564 1.24 25.42 16.99
CA MET A 564 1.69 25.77 15.63
C MET A 564 3.05 26.47 15.73
N GLY A 565 4.13 25.70 15.72
CA GLY A 565 5.50 26.26 15.68
C GLY A 565 5.92 26.68 14.27
N ALA A 566 7.03 27.43 14.17
CA ALA A 566 7.56 27.90 12.89
C ALA A 566 7.80 26.75 11.89
N LYS A 567 8.34 25.62 12.35
CA LYS A 567 8.58 24.43 11.50
C LYS A 567 7.28 23.77 11.02
N THR A 568 6.27 23.66 11.89
CA THR A 568 4.95 23.14 11.50
C THR A 568 4.30 24.05 10.46
N PHE A 569 4.37 25.37 10.70
CA PHE A 569 3.86 26.38 9.76
C PHE A 569 4.56 26.29 8.41
N GLU A 570 5.91 26.21 8.38
CA GLU A 570 6.69 26.03 7.16
C GLU A 570 6.19 24.82 6.36
N GLN A 571 5.95 23.69 7.00
CA GLN A 571 5.53 22.47 6.30
C GLN A 571 4.08 22.50 5.82
N CYS A 572 3.16 23.13 6.55
CA CYS A 572 1.75 23.10 6.20
C CYS A 572 1.25 24.28 5.37
N ALA A 573 1.88 25.42 5.46
CA ALA A 573 1.34 26.70 4.94
C ALA A 573 1.00 26.66 3.44
N GLY A 574 1.81 25.98 2.64
CA GLY A 574 1.56 25.88 1.19
C GLY A 574 0.39 24.95 0.81
N PHE A 575 -0.01 24.05 1.71
CA PHE A 575 -1.10 23.09 1.49
C PHE A 575 -2.43 23.57 2.08
N LEU A 576 -2.39 24.52 3.02
CA LEU A 576 -3.58 25.15 3.60
C LEU A 576 -3.97 26.37 2.77
N ARG A 577 -5.22 26.43 2.36
CA ARG A 577 -5.78 27.52 1.56
C ARG A 577 -6.75 28.33 2.39
N ILE A 578 -6.92 29.62 2.02
CA ILE A 578 -7.87 30.54 2.64
C ILE A 578 -8.64 31.24 1.53
N ALA A 579 -9.87 30.76 1.26
CA ALA A 579 -10.76 31.39 0.30
C ALA A 579 -11.28 32.72 0.86
N GLY A 580 -11.23 33.79 0.04
CA GLY A 580 -11.73 35.12 0.44
C GLY A 580 -10.88 35.83 1.53
N GLY A 581 -9.65 35.36 1.78
CA GLY A 581 -8.73 35.99 2.74
C GLY A 581 -8.18 37.33 2.26
N THR A 582 -7.44 38.01 3.14
CA THR A 582 -6.85 39.33 2.87
C THR A 582 -5.75 39.34 1.81
N ASN A 583 -5.04 38.19 1.67
CA ASN A 583 -4.00 38.01 0.65
C ASN A 583 -4.46 36.97 -0.39
N PRO A 584 -4.67 37.36 -1.65
CA PRO A 584 -5.08 36.42 -2.71
C PRO A 584 -4.15 35.21 -2.91
N LEU A 585 -2.84 35.36 -2.61
CA LEU A 585 -1.88 34.26 -2.70
C LEU A 585 -2.13 33.16 -1.64
N ASP A 586 -2.86 33.47 -0.55
CA ASP A 586 -3.20 32.49 0.48
C ASP A 586 -4.23 31.47 -0.03
N ASN A 587 -4.95 31.78 -1.12
CA ASN A 587 -5.84 30.84 -1.79
C ASN A 587 -5.15 30.09 -2.95
N THR A 588 -3.83 30.05 -2.98
CA THR A 588 -3.04 29.34 -4.00
C THR A 588 -2.17 28.27 -3.37
N ALA A 589 -1.54 27.41 -4.16
CA ALA A 589 -0.54 26.46 -3.68
C ALA A 589 0.87 27.07 -3.59
N VAL A 590 1.03 28.38 -3.76
CA VAL A 590 2.31 29.06 -3.60
C VAL A 590 2.68 29.11 -2.12
N HIS A 591 3.91 28.69 -1.80
CA HIS A 591 4.41 28.74 -0.42
C HIS A 591 4.68 30.19 0.03
N PRO A 592 4.41 30.56 1.30
CA PRO A 592 4.65 31.93 1.79
C PRO A 592 6.08 32.43 1.59
N GLU A 593 7.09 31.56 1.64
CA GLU A 593 8.50 31.90 1.36
C GLU A 593 8.72 32.46 -0.06
N ARG A 594 7.81 32.17 -0.99
CA ARG A 594 7.90 32.54 -2.41
C ARG A 594 6.94 33.66 -2.81
N TYR A 595 6.23 34.28 -1.86
CA TYR A 595 5.27 35.35 -2.17
C TYR A 595 5.90 36.56 -2.87
N ALA A 596 7.12 36.92 -2.48
CA ALA A 596 7.82 38.04 -3.13
C ALA A 596 8.05 37.81 -4.64
N VAL A 597 8.44 36.58 -5.01
CA VAL A 597 8.64 36.18 -6.41
C VAL A 597 7.30 36.05 -7.12
N ALA A 598 6.31 35.45 -6.49
CA ALA A 598 4.97 35.30 -7.05
C ALA A 598 4.31 36.67 -7.35
N ALA A 599 4.42 37.62 -6.44
CA ALA A 599 3.92 39.00 -6.65
C ALA A 599 4.60 39.68 -7.84
N ARG A 600 5.93 39.55 -8.00
CA ARG A 600 6.67 40.07 -9.16
C ARG A 600 6.20 39.43 -10.46
N LEU A 601 6.01 38.10 -10.49
CA LEU A 601 5.50 37.38 -11.65
C LEU A 601 4.06 37.80 -11.99
N GLN A 602 3.21 37.98 -10.98
CA GLN A 602 1.84 38.49 -11.16
C GLN A 602 1.81 39.88 -11.74
N GLN A 603 2.66 40.77 -11.25
CA GLN A 603 2.80 42.13 -11.77
C GLN A 603 3.32 42.15 -13.22
N ALA A 604 4.33 41.32 -13.55
CA ALA A 604 4.85 41.16 -14.90
C ALA A 604 3.74 40.65 -15.85
N LYS A 605 2.95 39.67 -15.44
CA LYS A 605 1.82 39.17 -16.20
C LYS A 605 0.74 40.20 -16.46
N MET A 606 0.40 41.01 -15.45
CA MET A 606 -0.57 42.13 -15.60
C MET A 606 -0.08 43.24 -16.52
N SER A 607 1.23 43.40 -16.69
CA SER A 607 1.80 44.41 -17.59
C SER A 607 1.63 44.09 -19.08
N GLY A 608 1.12 42.91 -19.43
CA GLY A 608 0.90 42.48 -20.82
C GLY A 608 2.16 42.19 -21.62
N ARG A 609 3.34 42.18 -20.98
CA ARG A 609 4.61 41.83 -21.62
C ARG A 609 4.82 40.33 -21.64
N GLU A 610 5.50 39.84 -22.66
CA GLU A 610 5.94 38.45 -22.69
C GLU A 610 6.88 38.19 -21.51
N VAL A 611 6.50 37.27 -20.61
CA VAL A 611 7.26 36.97 -19.40
C VAL A 611 8.13 35.74 -19.66
N ARG A 612 9.45 35.94 -19.57
CA ARG A 612 10.42 34.84 -19.62
C ARG A 612 10.75 34.43 -18.18
N LEU A 613 10.42 33.18 -17.81
CA LEU A 613 10.61 32.69 -16.45
C LEU A 613 12.10 32.66 -16.04
N GLU A 614 12.99 32.51 -17.01
CA GLU A 614 14.44 32.49 -16.81
C GLU A 614 14.96 33.80 -16.17
N ASP A 615 14.29 34.92 -16.41
CA ASP A 615 14.68 36.25 -15.85
C ASP A 615 14.39 36.35 -14.34
N PHE A 616 13.63 35.41 -13.77
CA PHE A 616 13.24 35.35 -12.36
C PHE A 616 14.01 34.29 -11.58
N VAL A 617 14.88 33.50 -12.23
CA VAL A 617 15.70 32.49 -11.59
C VAL A 617 16.69 33.15 -10.63
N SER A 618 16.85 32.56 -9.45
CA SER A 618 17.81 32.96 -8.42
C SER A 618 18.45 31.72 -7.78
N GLU A 619 19.43 31.89 -6.89
CA GLU A 619 20.03 30.79 -6.14
C GLU A 619 19.01 30.01 -5.32
N GLU A 620 17.93 30.67 -4.86
CA GLU A 620 16.89 30.10 -4.02
C GLU A 620 15.67 29.57 -4.79
N VAL A 621 15.44 30.03 -6.01
CA VAL A 621 14.25 29.74 -6.82
C VAL A 621 14.66 29.36 -8.24
N GLY A 622 14.59 28.08 -8.53
CA GLY A 622 14.89 27.54 -9.85
C GLY A 622 13.71 27.60 -10.82
N LEU A 623 13.97 27.26 -12.08
CA LEU A 623 12.97 27.22 -13.13
C LEU A 623 11.77 26.27 -12.82
N PRO A 624 11.95 25.08 -12.21
CA PRO A 624 10.83 24.21 -11.86
C PRO A 624 9.84 24.88 -10.88
N THR A 625 10.33 25.53 -9.84
CA THR A 625 9.48 26.27 -8.89
C THR A 625 8.79 27.45 -9.55
N LEU A 626 9.46 28.19 -10.44
CA LEU A 626 8.84 29.29 -11.18
C LEU A 626 7.72 28.80 -12.11
N GLN A 627 7.89 27.68 -12.77
CA GLN A 627 6.86 27.05 -13.59
C GLN A 627 5.63 26.64 -12.77
N ASP A 628 5.83 26.13 -11.56
CA ASP A 628 4.73 25.79 -10.66
C ASP A 628 3.98 27.05 -10.20
N ILE A 629 4.70 28.09 -9.79
CA ILE A 629 4.11 29.39 -9.41
C ILE A 629 3.34 29.98 -10.59
N TRP A 630 3.89 29.95 -11.80
CA TRP A 630 3.24 30.47 -12.99
C TRP A 630 1.93 29.77 -13.29
N ARG A 631 1.93 28.42 -13.25
CA ARG A 631 0.71 27.61 -13.43
C ARG A 631 -0.36 27.91 -12.38
N GLU A 632 0.05 28.13 -11.13
CA GLU A 632 -0.87 28.45 -10.04
C GLU A 632 -1.47 29.87 -10.18
N LEU A 633 -0.68 30.83 -10.71
CA LEU A 633 -1.16 32.19 -11.00
C LEU A 633 -2.07 32.26 -12.23
N ASP A 634 -1.99 31.29 -13.16
CA ASP A 634 -2.88 31.19 -14.31
C ASP A 634 -4.30 30.77 -13.89
N LYS A 635 -4.40 29.85 -12.95
CA LYS A 635 -5.69 29.29 -12.47
C LYS A 635 -5.64 29.14 -10.95
N PRO A 636 -5.72 30.25 -10.21
CA PRO A 636 -5.64 30.19 -8.75
C PRO A 636 -6.80 29.37 -8.19
N SER A 637 -6.51 28.59 -7.15
CA SER A 637 -7.51 27.79 -6.40
C SER A 637 -8.23 26.69 -7.19
N ARG A 638 -7.69 26.29 -8.33
CA ARG A 638 -8.30 25.18 -9.08
C ARG A 638 -8.13 23.89 -8.28
N ASP A 639 -9.25 23.27 -7.94
CA ASP A 639 -9.26 21.87 -7.55
C ASP A 639 -8.71 21.04 -8.72
N PRO A 640 -7.67 20.23 -8.54
CA PRO A 640 -7.10 19.41 -9.60
C PRO A 640 -8.08 18.32 -10.07
N ARG A 641 -9.14 18.01 -9.30
CA ARG A 641 -10.20 17.08 -9.66
C ARG A 641 -11.15 17.75 -10.67
N ASN A 642 -11.68 16.96 -11.61
CA ASN A 642 -12.68 17.46 -12.57
C ASN A 642 -14.05 17.59 -11.89
N GLN A 643 -15.05 18.12 -12.64
CA GLN A 643 -16.45 18.06 -12.20
C GLN A 643 -17.03 16.68 -12.49
N ILE A 644 -17.97 16.23 -11.64
CA ILE A 644 -18.66 14.96 -11.82
C ILE A 644 -19.63 15.04 -12.99
N GLU A 645 -19.69 13.97 -13.78
CA GLU A 645 -20.64 13.82 -14.91
C GLU A 645 -21.63 12.70 -14.59
N GLU A 646 -22.91 12.90 -14.95
CA GLU A 646 -23.94 11.86 -14.80
C GLU A 646 -23.66 10.71 -15.76
N PHE A 647 -23.73 9.47 -15.26
CA PHE A 647 -23.56 8.25 -16.03
C PHE A 647 -24.87 7.45 -16.05
N ARG A 648 -25.15 6.76 -17.17
CA ARG A 648 -26.32 5.89 -17.32
C ARG A 648 -25.93 4.55 -17.92
N PHE A 649 -26.33 3.48 -17.28
CA PHE A 649 -26.27 2.13 -17.85
C PHE A 649 -27.28 1.98 -19.02
N SER A 650 -27.08 0.94 -19.83
CA SER A 650 -28.01 0.59 -20.88
C SER A 650 -29.35 0.08 -20.31
N GLU A 651 -30.46 0.63 -20.73
CA GLU A 651 -31.79 0.17 -20.34
C GLU A 651 -32.20 -1.16 -21.02
N ALA A 652 -31.39 -1.62 -21.98
CA ALA A 652 -31.69 -2.85 -22.74
C ALA A 652 -31.16 -4.14 -22.08
N VAL A 653 -30.37 -4.04 -21.01
CA VAL A 653 -29.66 -5.19 -20.41
C VAL A 653 -29.82 -5.16 -18.91
N HIS A 654 -30.40 -6.23 -18.33
CA HIS A 654 -30.67 -6.35 -16.89
C HIS A 654 -30.02 -7.59 -16.25
N SER A 655 -29.67 -8.59 -17.08
CA SER A 655 -29.10 -9.85 -16.62
C SER A 655 -28.03 -10.39 -17.58
N ILE A 656 -27.29 -11.41 -17.15
CA ILE A 656 -26.31 -12.09 -18.01
C ILE A 656 -26.97 -12.76 -19.21
N ASP A 657 -28.26 -13.10 -19.10
CA ASP A 657 -29.01 -13.78 -20.18
C ASP A 657 -29.35 -12.81 -21.33
N ASP A 658 -29.41 -11.53 -21.05
CA ASP A 658 -29.66 -10.48 -22.04
C ASP A 658 -28.42 -10.17 -22.89
N LEU A 659 -27.24 -10.64 -22.46
CA LEU A 659 -25.99 -10.37 -23.14
C LEU A 659 -25.78 -11.24 -24.37
N GLN A 660 -25.22 -10.62 -25.41
CA GLN A 660 -24.78 -11.29 -26.65
C GLN A 660 -23.32 -10.91 -26.96
N GLU A 661 -22.56 -11.85 -27.51
CA GLU A 661 -21.19 -11.57 -27.99
C GLU A 661 -21.21 -10.49 -29.07
N GLY A 662 -20.28 -9.55 -29.00
CA GLY A 662 -20.21 -8.37 -29.88
C GLY A 662 -21.07 -7.20 -29.43
N MET A 663 -21.91 -7.33 -28.39
CA MET A 663 -22.72 -6.24 -27.86
C MET A 663 -21.83 -5.15 -27.24
N SER A 664 -22.14 -3.89 -27.56
CA SER A 664 -21.43 -2.70 -27.04
C SER A 664 -22.26 -2.02 -25.96
N LEU A 665 -21.71 -1.88 -24.77
CA LEU A 665 -22.42 -1.41 -23.57
C LEU A 665 -21.62 -0.35 -22.84
N PRO A 666 -22.29 0.66 -22.24
CA PRO A 666 -21.64 1.55 -21.29
C PRO A 666 -21.35 0.79 -20.01
N GLY A 667 -20.19 1.05 -19.42
CA GLY A 667 -19.75 0.41 -18.19
C GLY A 667 -18.91 1.31 -17.30
N ILE A 668 -18.81 0.94 -16.03
CA ILE A 668 -17.99 1.62 -15.03
C ILE A 668 -16.95 0.64 -14.52
N VAL A 669 -15.68 1.05 -14.44
CA VAL A 669 -14.60 0.26 -13.84
C VAL A 669 -14.84 0.18 -12.35
N THR A 670 -15.06 -1.04 -11.83
CA THR A 670 -15.33 -1.30 -10.41
C THR A 670 -14.10 -1.73 -9.63
N ASN A 671 -13.14 -2.38 -10.31
CA ASN A 671 -11.90 -2.82 -9.69
C ASN A 671 -10.78 -2.96 -10.73
N ILE A 672 -9.54 -2.70 -10.31
CA ILE A 672 -8.35 -2.87 -11.15
C ILE A 672 -7.39 -3.83 -10.44
N SER A 673 -6.90 -4.79 -11.23
CA SER A 673 -5.92 -5.78 -10.79
C SER A 673 -4.77 -5.89 -11.81
N ASN A 674 -3.70 -6.59 -11.46
CA ASN A 674 -2.56 -6.80 -12.37
C ASN A 674 -2.91 -7.60 -13.63
N PHE A 675 -3.99 -8.38 -13.61
CA PHE A 675 -4.44 -9.18 -14.75
C PHE A 675 -5.54 -8.51 -15.58
N GLY A 676 -6.09 -7.39 -15.13
CA GLY A 676 -7.12 -6.65 -15.87
C GLY A 676 -8.00 -5.79 -15.00
N ALA A 677 -9.04 -5.22 -15.62
CA ALA A 677 -10.03 -4.37 -14.99
C ALA A 677 -11.42 -5.05 -14.98
N PHE A 678 -12.10 -4.97 -13.86
CA PHE A 678 -13.49 -5.38 -13.72
C PHE A 678 -14.39 -4.20 -14.06
N VAL A 679 -15.46 -4.47 -14.83
CA VAL A 679 -16.38 -3.43 -15.31
C VAL A 679 -17.80 -3.86 -15.03
N ASP A 680 -18.53 -3.04 -14.30
CA ASP A 680 -19.97 -3.15 -14.15
C ASP A 680 -20.66 -2.58 -15.41
N MET A 681 -21.52 -3.39 -16.02
CA MET A 681 -22.31 -3.02 -17.21
C MET A 681 -23.79 -2.88 -16.90
N GLY A 682 -24.17 -2.84 -15.63
CA GLY A 682 -25.56 -2.77 -15.25
C GLY A 682 -26.26 -4.12 -15.06
N ILE A 683 -25.57 -5.25 -14.86
CA ILE A 683 -26.17 -6.62 -14.81
C ILE A 683 -25.91 -7.41 -13.51
N HIS A 684 -25.66 -6.79 -12.38
CA HIS A 684 -25.31 -7.42 -11.10
C HIS A 684 -24.08 -8.33 -11.14
N LYS A 685 -23.29 -8.28 -12.20
CA LYS A 685 -22.07 -9.06 -12.39
C LYS A 685 -21.06 -8.26 -13.20
N ASP A 686 -19.86 -8.17 -12.66
CA ASP A 686 -18.78 -7.49 -13.37
C ASP A 686 -18.21 -8.37 -14.49
N GLY A 687 -17.96 -7.78 -15.63
CA GLY A 687 -17.18 -8.37 -16.70
C GLY A 687 -15.69 -8.04 -16.54
N LEU A 688 -14.80 -8.87 -17.08
CA LEU A 688 -13.36 -8.69 -17.01
C LEU A 688 -12.80 -8.24 -18.36
N ILE A 689 -12.12 -7.08 -18.37
CA ILE A 689 -11.20 -6.69 -19.43
C ILE A 689 -9.82 -7.20 -19.05
N HIS A 690 -9.35 -8.27 -19.68
CA HIS A 690 -8.02 -8.81 -19.42
C HIS A 690 -6.93 -7.81 -19.88
N VAL A 691 -5.78 -7.77 -19.19
CA VAL A 691 -4.67 -6.84 -19.48
C VAL A 691 -4.21 -6.87 -20.93
N SER A 692 -4.27 -8.03 -21.59
CA SER A 692 -3.94 -8.18 -23.03
C SER A 692 -4.88 -7.40 -23.95
N GLN A 693 -6.11 -7.10 -23.52
CA GLN A 693 -7.10 -6.32 -24.29
C GLN A 693 -6.93 -4.81 -24.10
N LEU A 694 -6.20 -4.38 -23.09
CA LEU A 694 -5.95 -2.97 -22.82
C LEU A 694 -4.95 -2.32 -23.80
N ARG A 695 -4.12 -3.12 -24.48
CA ARG A 695 -3.15 -2.66 -25.51
C ARG A 695 -2.31 -1.46 -25.04
N GLY A 696 -1.89 -1.45 -23.77
CA GLY A 696 -1.09 -0.38 -23.18
C GLY A 696 -1.91 0.83 -22.66
N LYS A 697 -3.22 0.83 -22.80
CA LYS A 697 -4.08 1.85 -22.15
C LYS A 697 -4.20 1.52 -20.65
N THR A 698 -4.06 2.52 -19.81
CA THR A 698 -4.37 2.44 -18.38
C THR A 698 -5.81 2.88 -18.15
N LEU A 699 -6.56 2.08 -17.38
CA LEU A 699 -7.89 2.45 -16.90
C LEU A 699 -7.80 2.99 -15.49
N ALA A 700 -8.76 3.85 -15.13
CA ALA A 700 -8.93 4.37 -13.78
C ALA A 700 -10.16 3.72 -13.11
N LEU A 701 -10.12 3.58 -11.79
CA LEU A 701 -11.28 3.14 -11.01
C LEU A 701 -12.42 4.15 -11.22
N HIS A 702 -13.65 3.66 -11.30
CA HIS A 702 -14.87 4.43 -11.61
C HIS A 702 -14.82 5.19 -12.96
N GLN A 703 -13.88 4.86 -13.83
CA GLN A 703 -13.85 5.39 -15.17
C GLN A 703 -15.06 4.89 -15.97
N HIS A 704 -15.76 5.82 -16.60
CA HIS A 704 -16.81 5.50 -17.56
C HIS A 704 -16.18 5.11 -18.90
N LEU A 705 -16.60 4.01 -19.48
CA LEU A 705 -16.14 3.56 -20.79
C LEU A 705 -17.21 2.73 -21.50
N THR A 706 -17.09 2.64 -22.80
CA THR A 706 -17.88 1.68 -23.57
C THR A 706 -17.08 0.40 -23.73
N VAL A 707 -17.70 -0.74 -23.43
CA VAL A 707 -17.12 -2.07 -23.56
C VAL A 707 -17.85 -2.91 -24.58
N GLU A 708 -17.13 -3.82 -25.22
CA GLU A 708 -17.71 -4.84 -26.12
C GLU A 708 -17.55 -6.21 -25.47
N VAL A 709 -18.63 -6.99 -25.48
CA VAL A 709 -18.66 -8.35 -24.95
C VAL A 709 -17.92 -9.29 -25.89
N LEU A 710 -16.83 -9.92 -25.40
CA LEU A 710 -16.03 -10.88 -26.18
C LEU A 710 -16.55 -12.31 -26.08
N SER A 711 -16.88 -12.75 -24.86
CA SER A 711 -17.41 -14.09 -24.61
C SER A 711 -18.17 -14.14 -23.28
N ILE A 712 -19.12 -15.07 -23.19
CA ILE A 712 -19.98 -15.27 -22.03
C ILE A 712 -19.91 -16.74 -21.62
N ASP A 713 -19.37 -17.01 -20.44
CA ASP A 713 -19.39 -18.32 -19.79
C ASP A 713 -20.53 -18.36 -18.75
N ARG A 714 -21.68 -18.85 -19.17
CA ARG A 714 -22.89 -18.90 -18.32
C ARG A 714 -22.78 -19.92 -17.19
N GLU A 715 -22.01 -20.99 -17.39
CA GLU A 715 -21.82 -22.02 -16.34
C GLU A 715 -20.99 -21.50 -15.18
N ARG A 716 -19.96 -20.69 -15.49
CA ARG A 716 -19.06 -20.09 -14.49
C ARG A 716 -19.43 -18.66 -14.14
N ASN A 717 -20.50 -18.13 -14.72
CA ASN A 717 -20.90 -16.72 -14.58
C ASN A 717 -19.73 -15.76 -14.85
N ARG A 718 -18.98 -15.95 -15.94
CA ARG A 718 -17.84 -15.11 -16.32
C ARG A 718 -18.12 -14.42 -17.66
N ILE A 719 -17.80 -13.13 -17.72
CA ILE A 719 -17.98 -12.29 -18.90
C ILE A 719 -16.62 -11.71 -19.26
N SER A 720 -16.16 -11.97 -20.48
CA SER A 720 -14.92 -11.38 -21.00
C SER A 720 -15.25 -10.16 -21.85
N LEU A 721 -14.53 -9.08 -21.63
CA LEU A 721 -14.75 -7.79 -22.26
C LEU A 721 -13.50 -7.27 -22.96
N LYS A 722 -13.68 -6.36 -23.91
CA LYS A 722 -12.64 -5.46 -24.40
C LYS A 722 -13.16 -4.02 -24.42
N PRO A 723 -12.31 -2.99 -24.35
CA PRO A 723 -12.74 -1.62 -24.59
C PRO A 723 -13.28 -1.53 -26.03
N ALA A 724 -14.45 -0.94 -26.20
CA ALA A 724 -14.93 -0.62 -27.54
C ALA A 724 -13.97 0.38 -28.18
N ASN A 725 -13.60 0.16 -29.43
CA ASN A 725 -12.71 1.08 -30.14
C ASN A 725 -13.40 2.42 -30.27
N SER A 726 -12.91 3.45 -29.58
CA SER A 726 -13.16 4.85 -29.86
C SER A 726 -12.16 5.32 -30.88
#